data_fe12615d70012cb461363915d69efb7b
#
_entry.id   fe12615d70012cb461363915d69efb7b
#
_cell.length_a   1.000
_cell.length_b   1.000
_cell.length_c   1.000
_cell.angle_alpha   90.00
_cell.angle_beta   90.00
_cell.angle_gamma   90.00
#
_symmetry.space_group_name_H-M   'P 1'
#
loop_
_entity.id
_entity.type
_entity.pdbx_description
1 polymer ?
#
loop_
_entity_poly.entity_id
_entity_poly.type
_entity_poly.pdbx_seq_one_letter_code
_entity_poly.pdbx_strand_id
1 'polypeptide(L)'
;MKRIILSIAAMLAAIVAFGQQPQALPNDPDVKVGKLENGLTYYIRHNEKPAQRAEFYLATNVGAFQEEDDQEGLAHFLEHMCFNGTKNFPGKALLEWLQSIGAEFGRNINASTGFEQTQYMLNNIPIARESIIDSCLLVLHDYSHFVTCDPAEIDAERGVILEERRGHNNAGWRIFEKSLPYYFTGTPYANRTLIGREEQLKTFKHESLTNFYRRWYNPDMQALIVIGDVDVNAIEQKIKTIFSDVPAPATPTEKPLYPVAENAEPVFGILTDPELTSSQIELHWRRQPMLPIALNNTDLAYQLDMASMFLRVIMNERFSDITARPDAPFLNAGFSVSKLCNTCESTAGSVSFKDGDAINAFTAYLTEIERLKRYGFNESEVARAKENILQHYERAVQGASTRSNAEFVRPLLNNFYFNEPYMTPEMELQLVQGLCGMLNAQILNQMLPMFLQEKNVLVLYNGPEKEGLVHPTEAELAQVLAAVKSAEVAPLVEESTNEPLLDASKIKSGKVKKESKTIYGATKWTLKNGVTVTVLPTDYKKDQVSIKLTMDGGRTLIATEDLPSFEDNIWALFLRNSGISKFSSTVLPKMLAGKIASANPFISNLTHGVSASSTPKDLETALQLFYLTFTDPRFDENEYQTGIQQIKAVLPNLSKDPDFLYGIAKNKVFYNNNPRVTELTEETIEKANLATIERVYRQLFNNVAGAEVIIVGNVDLATLKPLVEKYIGSLPKGKKATTWNKANCIDVATGAIEETVKLPMQTPKSTVHQLYTAYLPVDIKTNVTLDAANYILDMIYTKSIREDEGGTYGVGSALQGRRKPAERIDVHVLFSTNPEAAEKLTQIAINELKKYAENGPTEEQFNKAMENLKKNLPEKRINNSYWMNALSHYSEYGEDYDALYEAAINSLTAQDIQSVLQAILAQGNFIEVTLAPQE
;
A
#
# COMPACT_ATOMS: atom_id res chain seq x y z
N MET A 1 6.67 -40.32 -12.41
CA MET A 1 8.04 -40.19 -11.90
C MET A 1 9.11 -40.23 -12.97
N LYS A 2 9.35 -41.35 -13.72
CA LYS A 2 10.41 -41.38 -14.76
C LYS A 2 10.29 -40.35 -15.86
N ARG A 3 9.10 -39.94 -16.28
CA ARG A 3 8.90 -38.91 -17.36
C ARG A 3 9.07 -37.45 -16.86
N ILE A 4 8.78 -37.16 -15.60
CA ILE A 4 8.94 -35.82 -15.00
C ILE A 4 10.39 -35.57 -14.62
N ILE A 5 11.06 -36.57 -14.05
CA ILE A 5 12.52 -36.54 -13.83
C ILE A 5 13.26 -36.48 -15.18
N LEU A 6 12.75 -37.13 -16.21
CA LEU A 6 13.29 -37.02 -17.57
C LEU A 6 13.01 -35.62 -18.20
N SER A 7 11.91 -34.96 -17.84
CA SER A 7 11.63 -33.61 -18.40
C SER A 7 12.47 -32.54 -17.70
N ILE A 8 12.64 -32.60 -16.39
CA ILE A 8 13.54 -31.71 -15.63
C ILE A 8 15.00 -32.04 -15.99
N ALA A 9 15.35 -33.32 -16.05
CA ALA A 9 16.65 -33.78 -16.55
C ALA A 9 16.84 -33.50 -18.04
N ALA A 10 15.79 -33.48 -18.87
CA ALA A 10 15.89 -33.11 -20.27
C ALA A 10 15.95 -31.63 -20.51
N MET A 11 15.36 -30.77 -19.62
CA MET A 11 15.55 -29.33 -19.65
C MET A 11 16.88 -28.90 -19.03
N LEU A 12 17.27 -29.45 -17.89
CA LEU A 12 18.62 -29.35 -17.39
C LEU A 12 19.64 -29.98 -18.37
N ALA A 13 19.29 -31.07 -19.04
CA ALA A 13 20.12 -31.67 -20.08
C ALA A 13 20.02 -30.89 -21.42
N ALA A 14 18.96 -30.19 -21.73
CA ALA A 14 18.93 -29.25 -22.85
C ALA A 14 19.76 -27.98 -22.54
N ILE A 15 19.70 -27.47 -21.32
CA ILE A 15 20.59 -26.41 -20.83
C ILE A 15 22.04 -26.90 -20.79
N VAL A 16 22.27 -28.14 -20.33
CA VAL A 16 23.59 -28.79 -20.34
C VAL A 16 23.99 -29.29 -21.73
N ALA A 17 23.05 -29.64 -22.61
CA ALA A 17 23.34 -30.08 -24.00
C ALA A 17 23.69 -28.88 -24.93
N PHE A 18 23.34 -27.65 -24.56
CA PHE A 18 23.89 -26.46 -25.19
C PHE A 18 25.20 -26.02 -24.56
N GLY A 19 25.72 -26.71 -23.53
CA GLY A 19 27.06 -26.47 -22.97
C GLY A 19 27.24 -25.13 -22.27
N GLN A 20 26.16 -24.39 -21.97
CA GLN A 20 26.23 -23.13 -21.23
C GLN A 20 25.91 -23.36 -19.77
N GLN A 21 26.90 -23.13 -18.90
CA GLN A 21 26.66 -22.97 -17.45
C GLN A 21 25.82 -21.71 -17.22
N PRO A 22 24.91 -21.70 -16.19
CA PRO A 22 24.20 -20.49 -15.81
C PRO A 22 25.15 -19.31 -15.67
N GLN A 23 24.86 -18.21 -16.37
CA GLN A 23 25.74 -17.05 -16.36
C GLN A 23 25.25 -16.03 -15.36
N ALA A 24 26.17 -15.50 -14.55
CA ALA A 24 25.85 -14.43 -13.63
C ALA A 24 25.40 -13.18 -14.41
N LEU A 25 24.30 -12.58 -13.95
CA LEU A 25 23.79 -11.34 -14.50
C LEU A 25 24.62 -10.14 -14.03
N PRO A 26 24.74 -9.08 -14.85
CA PRO A 26 25.44 -7.87 -14.44
C PRO A 26 24.66 -7.14 -13.35
N ASN A 27 25.39 -6.52 -12.44
CA ASN A 27 24.84 -5.61 -11.43
C ASN A 27 25.04 -4.15 -11.85
N ASP A 28 24.27 -3.23 -11.24
CA ASP A 28 24.42 -1.79 -11.44
C ASP A 28 25.85 -1.35 -11.06
N PRO A 29 26.66 -0.85 -12.02
CA PRO A 29 28.05 -0.47 -11.77
C PRO A 29 28.20 0.76 -10.85
N ASP A 30 27.13 1.54 -10.65
CA ASP A 30 27.14 2.71 -9.78
C ASP A 30 27.01 2.33 -8.30
N VAL A 31 26.75 1.06 -7.99
CA VAL A 31 26.71 0.54 -6.63
C VAL A 31 28.09 0.03 -6.22
N LYS A 32 28.70 0.66 -5.24
CA LYS A 32 29.90 0.15 -4.62
C LYS A 32 29.57 -0.87 -3.55
N VAL A 33 30.05 -2.09 -3.74
CA VAL A 33 29.88 -3.19 -2.79
C VAL A 33 31.23 -3.55 -2.19
N GLY A 34 31.24 -3.82 -0.90
CA GLY A 34 32.42 -4.30 -0.21
C GLY A 34 32.09 -5.13 1.02
N LYS A 35 33.13 -5.72 1.61
CA LYS A 35 33.02 -6.51 2.84
C LYS A 35 34.16 -6.12 3.78
N LEU A 36 33.83 -5.84 5.06
CA LEU A 36 34.83 -5.55 6.09
C LEU A 36 35.53 -6.84 6.55
N GLU A 37 36.65 -6.70 7.22
CA GLU A 37 37.39 -7.84 7.78
C GLU A 37 36.58 -8.64 8.80
N ASN A 38 35.65 -7.98 9.52
CA ASN A 38 34.78 -8.63 10.48
C ASN A 38 33.58 -9.38 9.83
N GLY A 39 33.42 -9.27 8.51
CA GLY A 39 32.38 -9.98 7.77
C GLY A 39 31.19 -9.11 7.35
N LEU A 40 31.10 -7.85 7.83
CA LEU A 40 29.98 -6.94 7.48
C LEU A 40 30.04 -6.57 5.99
N THR A 41 28.94 -6.78 5.28
CA THR A 41 28.77 -6.35 3.89
C THR A 41 28.29 -4.91 3.83
N TYR A 42 28.67 -4.13 2.81
CA TYR A 42 28.12 -2.80 2.58
C TYR A 42 27.85 -2.55 1.12
N TYR A 43 26.78 -1.75 0.87
CA TYR A 43 26.36 -1.24 -0.43
C TYR A 43 26.26 0.27 -0.33
N ILE A 44 26.89 1.00 -1.27
CA ILE A 44 26.88 2.46 -1.29
C ILE A 44 26.54 2.91 -2.71
N ARG A 45 25.57 3.82 -2.86
CA ARG A 45 25.19 4.40 -4.15
C ARG A 45 24.95 5.89 -4.02
N HIS A 46 25.55 6.66 -4.92
CA HIS A 46 25.22 8.07 -5.09
C HIS A 46 23.91 8.23 -5.87
N ASN A 47 23.00 9.07 -5.37
CA ASN A 47 21.76 9.51 -6.06
C ASN A 47 21.24 10.80 -5.43
N GLU A 48 20.88 11.80 -6.28
CA GLU A 48 20.47 13.14 -5.85
C GLU A 48 18.94 13.34 -5.85
N LYS A 49 18.16 12.29 -5.67
CA LYS A 49 16.68 12.37 -5.73
C LYS A 49 16.03 11.80 -4.47
N PRO A 50 15.66 12.65 -3.48
CA PRO A 50 15.89 14.11 -3.38
C PRO A 50 17.36 14.48 -3.11
N ALA A 51 17.77 15.68 -3.55
CA ALA A 51 19.08 16.23 -3.20
C ALA A 51 19.20 16.45 -1.69
N GLN A 52 20.40 16.35 -1.14
CA GLN A 52 20.73 16.49 0.29
C GLN A 52 19.94 15.54 1.19
N ARG A 53 19.61 14.35 0.68
CA ARG A 53 18.94 13.27 1.42
C ARG A 53 19.66 11.95 1.22
N ALA A 54 19.54 11.10 2.22
CA ALA A 54 20.05 9.73 2.13
C ALA A 54 19.17 8.74 2.91
N GLU A 55 19.22 7.49 2.45
CA GLU A 55 18.69 6.28 3.06
C GLU A 55 19.83 5.54 3.74
N PHE A 56 19.64 5.11 4.99
CA PHE A 56 20.60 4.29 5.73
C PHE A 56 19.87 3.05 6.26
N TYR A 57 20.37 1.88 5.92
CA TYR A 57 19.77 0.61 6.32
C TYR A 57 20.80 -0.31 6.94
N LEU A 58 20.39 -1.02 8.01
CA LEU A 58 21.04 -2.23 8.50
C LEU A 58 20.11 -3.41 8.22
N ALA A 59 20.51 -4.26 7.29
CA ALA A 59 19.85 -5.51 6.98
C ALA A 59 20.46 -6.63 7.81
N THR A 60 19.67 -7.39 8.56
CA THR A 60 20.12 -8.53 9.35
C THR A 60 19.41 -9.79 8.85
N ASN A 61 20.18 -10.79 8.40
CA ASN A 61 19.67 -12.04 7.88
C ASN A 61 19.27 -13.02 9.01
N VAL A 62 18.47 -12.52 9.96
CA VAL A 62 17.98 -13.19 11.16
C VAL A 62 16.57 -12.69 11.44
N GLY A 63 15.66 -13.59 11.81
CA GLY A 63 14.28 -13.28 12.17
C GLY A 63 13.70 -14.32 13.13
N ALA A 64 12.38 -14.43 13.22
CA ALA A 64 11.69 -15.30 14.15
C ALA A 64 12.04 -16.80 13.97
N PHE A 65 12.45 -17.25 12.79
CA PHE A 65 12.84 -18.63 12.57
C PHE A 65 14.16 -19.04 13.24
N GLN A 66 14.93 -18.08 13.72
CA GLN A 66 16.17 -18.34 14.46
C GLN A 66 15.96 -18.42 15.98
N GLU A 67 14.74 -18.21 16.47
CA GLU A 67 14.39 -18.29 17.87
C GLU A 67 14.39 -19.75 18.36
N GLU A 68 14.80 -19.95 19.61
CA GLU A 68 14.57 -21.17 20.37
C GLU A 68 13.18 -21.15 21.03
N ASP A 69 12.75 -22.25 21.63
CA ASP A 69 11.39 -22.36 22.20
C ASP A 69 11.12 -21.36 23.34
N ASP A 70 12.14 -20.98 24.09
CA ASP A 70 12.06 -19.95 25.14
C ASP A 70 12.30 -18.53 24.62
N GLN A 71 12.44 -18.37 23.32
CA GLN A 71 12.74 -17.10 22.63
C GLN A 71 11.62 -16.66 21.67
N GLU A 72 10.47 -17.33 21.65
CA GLU A 72 9.38 -16.99 20.74
C GLU A 72 8.96 -15.53 20.88
N GLY A 73 9.04 -14.73 19.77
CA GLY A 73 8.78 -13.30 19.73
C GLY A 73 9.96 -12.43 20.11
N LEU A 74 11.11 -12.99 20.47
CA LEU A 74 12.25 -12.18 20.92
C LEU A 74 13.04 -11.54 19.77
N ALA A 75 12.94 -12.03 18.54
CA ALA A 75 13.46 -11.32 17.37
C ALA A 75 12.77 -9.96 17.20
N HIS A 76 11.45 -9.92 17.31
CA HIS A 76 10.65 -8.70 17.28
C HIS A 76 10.89 -7.84 18.54
N PHE A 77 10.95 -8.45 19.71
CA PHE A 77 11.24 -7.72 20.94
C PHE A 77 12.62 -7.02 20.89
N LEU A 78 13.62 -7.68 20.32
CA LEU A 78 14.95 -7.08 20.12
C LEU A 78 14.91 -5.89 19.18
N GLU A 79 14.06 -5.94 18.16
CA GLU A 79 13.82 -4.80 17.26
C GLU A 79 13.41 -3.57 18.09
N HIS A 80 12.44 -3.69 18.99
CA HIS A 80 12.01 -2.61 19.90
C HIS A 80 13.14 -2.13 20.80
N MET A 81 13.95 -3.03 21.34
CA MET A 81 15.07 -2.66 22.21
C MET A 81 16.14 -1.81 21.51
N CYS A 82 16.26 -1.87 20.19
CA CYS A 82 17.12 -0.96 19.43
C CYS A 82 16.73 0.52 19.61
N PHE A 83 15.47 0.80 19.90
CA PHE A 83 14.99 2.17 20.18
C PHE A 83 15.02 2.54 21.67
N ASN A 84 15.30 1.58 22.54
CA ASN A 84 15.23 1.70 23.99
C ASN A 84 16.62 1.73 24.68
N GLY A 85 17.66 2.10 23.93
CA GLY A 85 19.00 2.37 24.46
C GLY A 85 20.10 1.53 23.83
N THR A 86 21.13 2.24 23.42
CA THR A 86 22.36 1.67 22.88
C THR A 86 23.57 2.30 23.54
N LYS A 87 24.77 1.81 23.22
CA LYS A 87 26.05 2.30 23.76
C LYS A 87 26.21 3.82 23.62
N ASN A 88 25.88 4.37 22.45
CA ASN A 88 26.08 5.78 22.16
C ASN A 88 24.79 6.62 22.28
N PHE A 89 23.63 5.98 22.31
CA PHE A 89 22.33 6.62 22.48
C PHE A 89 21.57 5.96 23.64
N PRO A 90 21.87 6.34 24.89
CA PRO A 90 21.24 5.72 26.06
C PRO A 90 19.76 6.12 26.19
N GLY A 91 18.92 5.20 26.61
CA GLY A 91 17.49 5.42 26.80
C GLY A 91 16.81 5.93 25.53
N LYS A 92 16.15 7.07 25.58
CA LYS A 92 15.43 7.69 24.45
C LYS A 92 16.26 8.74 23.67
N ALA A 93 17.55 8.86 23.92
CA ALA A 93 18.43 9.89 23.29
C ALA A 93 18.43 9.82 21.75
N LEU A 94 18.22 8.63 21.18
CA LEU A 94 18.09 8.46 19.73
C LEU A 94 16.88 9.19 19.16
N LEU A 95 15.73 9.04 19.78
CA LEU A 95 14.47 9.67 19.30
C LEU A 95 14.55 11.20 19.46
N GLU A 96 15.14 11.69 20.55
CA GLU A 96 15.37 13.12 20.77
C GLU A 96 16.29 13.72 19.71
N TRP A 97 17.39 13.01 19.37
CA TRP A 97 18.30 13.43 18.32
C TRP A 97 17.62 13.47 16.94
N LEU A 98 16.85 12.44 16.58
CA LEU A 98 16.12 12.41 15.31
C LEU A 98 15.13 13.56 15.19
N GLN A 99 14.35 13.81 16.23
CA GLN A 99 13.43 14.95 16.26
C GLN A 99 14.17 16.29 16.10
N SER A 100 15.42 16.42 16.64
CA SER A 100 16.21 17.63 16.54
C SER A 100 16.66 17.96 15.09
N ILE A 101 16.64 16.99 14.18
CA ILE A 101 16.92 17.15 12.75
C ILE A 101 15.63 17.14 11.91
N GLY A 102 14.47 17.27 12.54
CA GLY A 102 13.15 17.27 11.88
C GLY A 102 12.69 15.89 11.37
N ALA A 103 13.31 14.81 11.85
CA ALA A 103 12.87 13.46 11.50
C ALA A 103 11.67 13.02 12.37
N GLU A 104 10.84 12.14 11.82
CA GLU A 104 9.62 11.63 12.42
C GLU A 104 9.77 10.14 12.72
N PHE A 105 9.36 9.70 13.91
CA PHE A 105 9.26 8.28 14.24
C PHE A 105 8.18 7.61 13.36
N GLY A 106 8.44 6.38 12.93
CA GLY A 106 7.57 5.65 12.01
C GLY A 106 7.72 6.04 10.54
N ARG A 107 8.07 7.29 10.22
CA ARG A 107 8.27 7.77 8.85
C ARG A 107 9.74 7.79 8.43
N ASN A 108 10.59 8.44 9.22
CA ASN A 108 12.02 8.59 8.92
C ASN A 108 12.89 7.56 9.63
N ILE A 109 12.46 7.03 10.75
CA ILE A 109 13.08 5.89 11.43
C ILE A 109 12.02 4.83 11.66
N ASN A 110 12.34 3.62 11.29
CA ASN A 110 11.49 2.46 11.50
C ASN A 110 12.35 1.18 11.48
N ALA A 111 11.73 0.06 11.85
CA ALA A 111 12.32 -1.25 11.70
C ALA A 111 11.22 -2.25 11.33
N SER A 112 11.59 -3.44 10.93
CA SER A 112 10.65 -4.52 10.69
C SER A 112 11.32 -5.87 10.89
N THR A 113 10.64 -6.75 11.61
CA THR A 113 11.03 -8.14 11.81
C THR A 113 10.15 -9.07 11.00
N GLY A 114 10.76 -9.92 10.21
CA GLY A 114 10.11 -11.02 9.51
C GLY A 114 10.54 -12.38 10.07
N PHE A 115 10.08 -13.45 9.41
CA PHE A 115 10.46 -14.80 9.84
C PHE A 115 11.95 -15.12 9.63
N GLU A 116 12.56 -14.58 8.57
CA GLU A 116 13.94 -14.92 8.19
C GLU A 116 14.89 -13.72 8.23
N GLN A 117 14.38 -12.51 8.48
CA GLN A 117 15.15 -11.27 8.36
C GLN A 117 14.60 -10.18 9.28
N THR A 118 15.48 -9.28 9.71
CA THR A 118 15.15 -8.03 10.39
C THR A 118 15.87 -6.88 9.68
N GLN A 119 15.21 -5.75 9.53
CA GLN A 119 15.80 -4.58 8.91
C GLN A 119 15.51 -3.32 9.75
N TYR A 120 16.54 -2.48 9.86
CA TYR A 120 16.47 -1.18 10.51
C TYR A 120 16.70 -0.10 9.47
N MET A 121 15.90 0.96 9.48
CA MET A 121 15.90 1.94 8.43
C MET A 121 15.84 3.37 8.96
N LEU A 122 16.70 4.22 8.41
CA LEU A 122 16.69 5.66 8.54
C LEU A 122 16.39 6.23 7.15
N ASN A 123 15.14 6.59 6.91
CA ASN A 123 14.62 6.94 5.59
C ASN A 123 14.65 8.44 5.35
N ASN A 124 15.11 8.84 4.16
CA ASN A 124 15.02 10.23 3.69
C ASN A 124 15.61 11.24 4.70
N ILE A 125 16.75 10.90 5.27
CA ILE A 125 17.42 11.73 6.29
C ILE A 125 18.07 12.95 5.66
N PRO A 126 17.89 14.16 6.23
CA PRO A 126 18.58 15.37 5.75
C PRO A 126 20.07 15.29 6.07
N ILE A 127 20.92 15.38 5.03
CA ILE A 127 22.39 15.21 5.16
C ILE A 127 23.17 16.51 4.90
N ALA A 128 22.53 17.66 5.04
CA ALA A 128 23.19 18.97 4.85
C ALA A 128 24.41 19.21 5.78
N ARG A 129 24.48 18.49 6.90
CA ARG A 129 25.60 18.50 7.84
C ARG A 129 26.24 17.11 7.90
N GLU A 130 27.56 17.04 7.73
CA GLU A 130 28.31 15.78 7.74
C GLU A 130 28.13 14.98 9.05
N SER A 131 27.99 15.69 10.19
CA SER A 131 27.72 15.07 11.49
C SER A 131 26.45 14.24 11.54
N ILE A 132 25.45 14.53 10.69
CA ILE A 132 24.21 13.72 10.60
C ILE A 132 24.53 12.35 10.00
N ILE A 133 25.35 12.31 8.95
CA ILE A 133 25.81 11.06 8.34
C ILE A 133 26.55 10.20 9.38
N ASP A 134 27.49 10.82 10.13
CA ASP A 134 28.22 10.12 11.18
C ASP A 134 27.29 9.56 12.24
N SER A 135 26.30 10.34 12.67
CA SER A 135 25.31 9.88 13.65
C SER A 135 24.43 8.75 13.10
N CYS A 136 23.97 8.83 11.85
CA CYS A 136 23.20 7.74 11.23
C CYS A 136 24.00 6.43 11.18
N LEU A 137 25.25 6.51 10.76
CA LEU A 137 26.14 5.34 10.75
C LEU A 137 26.40 4.81 12.15
N LEU A 138 26.52 5.70 13.16
CA LEU A 138 26.71 5.32 14.55
C LEU A 138 25.46 4.64 15.14
N VAL A 139 24.26 5.08 14.77
CA VAL A 139 23.00 4.38 15.13
C VAL A 139 23.02 2.95 14.62
N LEU A 140 23.29 2.76 13.32
CA LEU A 140 23.34 1.42 12.74
C LEU A 140 24.50 0.56 13.28
N HIS A 141 25.61 1.19 13.62
CA HIS A 141 26.73 0.53 14.33
C HIS A 141 26.27 -0.02 15.67
N ASP A 142 25.55 0.80 16.45
CA ASP A 142 25.08 0.38 17.75
C ASP A 142 24.02 -0.73 17.64
N TYR A 143 23.12 -0.65 16.67
CA TYR A 143 22.13 -1.69 16.39
C TYR A 143 22.80 -3.02 16.02
N SER A 144 23.90 -2.97 15.30
CA SER A 144 24.60 -4.18 14.86
C SER A 144 25.16 -5.03 16.02
N HIS A 145 25.64 -4.40 17.11
CA HIS A 145 26.31 -5.15 18.18
C HIS A 145 26.27 -4.50 19.59
N PHE A 146 25.74 -3.30 19.75
CA PHE A 146 25.87 -2.52 20.97
C PHE A 146 24.54 -2.05 21.59
N VAL A 147 23.45 -2.81 21.37
CA VAL A 147 22.18 -2.60 22.06
C VAL A 147 22.35 -3.00 23.52
N THR A 148 21.90 -2.14 24.46
CA THR A 148 22.16 -2.34 25.91
C THR A 148 21.29 -3.43 26.50
N CYS A 149 20.05 -3.63 26.01
CA CYS A 149 19.07 -4.57 26.55
C CYS A 149 18.93 -4.41 28.08
N ASP A 150 18.76 -3.16 28.54
CA ASP A 150 18.61 -2.87 29.96
C ASP A 150 17.37 -3.57 30.52
N PRO A 151 17.48 -4.30 31.65
CA PRO A 151 16.35 -5.00 32.27
C PRO A 151 15.12 -4.14 32.55
N ALA A 152 15.31 -2.90 32.98
CA ALA A 152 14.21 -1.98 33.28
C ALA A 152 13.49 -1.54 31.98
N GLU A 153 14.23 -1.29 30.91
CA GLU A 153 13.67 -0.97 29.60
C GLU A 153 12.96 -2.18 28.98
N ILE A 154 13.51 -3.40 29.14
CA ILE A 154 12.84 -4.63 28.70
C ILE A 154 11.49 -4.78 29.40
N ASP A 155 11.45 -4.60 30.72
CA ASP A 155 10.20 -4.76 31.47
C ASP A 155 9.17 -3.66 31.15
N ALA A 156 9.62 -2.44 30.86
CA ALA A 156 8.75 -1.34 30.40
C ALA A 156 8.16 -1.62 29.01
N GLU A 157 8.97 -2.18 28.08
CA GLU A 157 8.54 -2.42 26.71
C GLU A 157 7.58 -3.60 26.54
N ARG A 158 7.50 -4.52 27.55
CA ARG A 158 6.52 -5.64 27.51
C ARG A 158 5.08 -5.16 27.29
N GLY A 159 4.69 -4.05 27.95
CA GLY A 159 3.37 -3.46 27.82
C GLY A 159 3.09 -3.00 26.39
N VAL A 160 4.03 -2.31 25.78
CA VAL A 160 3.91 -1.79 24.40
C VAL A 160 3.73 -2.93 23.41
N ILE A 161 4.55 -3.98 23.48
CA ILE A 161 4.47 -5.14 22.58
C ILE A 161 3.17 -5.95 22.79
N LEU A 162 2.71 -6.05 24.02
CA LEU A 162 1.41 -6.69 24.31
C LEU A 162 0.24 -5.90 23.71
N GLU A 163 0.27 -4.58 23.73
CA GLU A 163 -0.74 -3.75 23.07
C GLU A 163 -0.63 -3.82 21.56
N GLU A 164 0.57 -3.88 20.99
CA GLU A 164 0.76 -4.14 19.56
C GLU A 164 0.16 -5.50 19.16
N ARG A 165 0.48 -6.57 19.89
CA ARG A 165 -0.13 -7.88 19.66
C ARG A 165 -1.66 -7.82 19.73
N ARG A 166 -2.22 -7.12 20.70
CA ARG A 166 -3.66 -6.92 20.84
C ARG A 166 -4.24 -6.22 19.60
N GLY A 167 -3.58 -5.17 19.12
CA GLY A 167 -3.99 -4.43 17.92
C GLY A 167 -3.97 -5.29 16.65
N HIS A 168 -3.01 -6.18 16.52
CA HIS A 168 -2.88 -7.10 15.39
C HIS A 168 -3.78 -8.34 15.49
N ASN A 169 -4.31 -8.70 16.67
CA ASN A 169 -5.06 -9.94 16.90
C ASN A 169 -6.48 -9.90 16.33
N ASN A 170 -6.61 -9.60 15.03
CA ASN A 170 -7.85 -9.73 14.27
C ASN A 170 -8.05 -11.15 13.71
N ALA A 171 -9.20 -11.41 13.11
CA ALA A 171 -9.54 -12.73 12.57
C ALA A 171 -8.50 -13.25 11.55
N GLY A 172 -8.01 -12.39 10.66
CA GLY A 172 -6.99 -12.76 9.67
C GLY A 172 -5.69 -13.22 10.31
N TRP A 173 -5.24 -12.50 11.35
CA TRP A 173 -4.04 -12.88 12.09
C TRP A 173 -4.20 -14.22 12.83
N ARG A 174 -5.35 -14.43 13.49
CA ARG A 174 -5.62 -15.71 14.18
C ARG A 174 -5.66 -16.88 13.21
N ILE A 175 -6.25 -16.72 12.04
CA ILE A 175 -6.23 -17.74 10.97
C ILE A 175 -4.81 -17.97 10.47
N PHE A 176 -4.03 -16.93 10.26
CA PHE A 176 -2.63 -17.06 9.85
C PHE A 176 -1.83 -17.88 10.89
N GLU A 177 -1.92 -17.54 12.18
CA GLU A 177 -1.25 -18.33 13.24
C GLU A 177 -1.71 -19.81 13.24
N LYS A 178 -3.02 -20.07 13.06
CA LYS A 178 -3.56 -21.44 12.92
C LYS A 178 -3.05 -22.16 11.67
N SER A 179 -2.66 -21.46 10.64
CA SER A 179 -2.18 -22.03 9.38
C SER A 179 -0.68 -22.39 9.38
N LEU A 180 0.13 -21.83 10.30
CA LEU A 180 1.58 -22.05 10.37
C LEU A 180 1.97 -23.54 10.41
N PRO A 181 1.31 -24.42 11.19
CA PRO A 181 1.61 -25.86 11.21
C PRO A 181 1.39 -26.56 9.86
N TYR A 182 0.49 -26.04 9.03
CA TYR A 182 0.23 -26.55 7.69
C TYR A 182 1.29 -26.07 6.69
N TYR A 183 1.65 -24.79 6.75
CA TYR A 183 2.66 -24.23 5.85
C TYR A 183 4.04 -24.78 6.09
N PHE A 184 4.42 -24.96 7.37
CA PHE A 184 5.77 -25.28 7.80
C PHE A 184 5.88 -26.66 8.47
N THR A 185 5.08 -27.61 7.99
CA THR A 185 5.03 -28.98 8.52
C THR A 185 6.41 -29.59 8.68
N GLY A 186 6.69 -30.16 9.86
CA GLY A 186 7.91 -30.88 10.18
C GLY A 186 9.13 -29.98 10.44
N THR A 187 8.92 -28.68 10.61
CA THR A 187 9.98 -27.72 10.95
C THR A 187 9.66 -27.02 12.28
N PRO A 188 10.65 -26.46 12.98
CA PRO A 188 10.41 -25.57 14.13
C PRO A 188 9.55 -24.36 13.78
N TYR A 189 9.54 -23.91 12.53
CA TYR A 189 8.80 -22.75 12.04
C TYR A 189 7.29 -22.88 12.24
N ALA A 190 6.76 -24.11 12.29
CA ALA A 190 5.35 -24.40 12.50
C ALA A 190 4.79 -23.81 13.82
N ASN A 191 5.65 -23.52 14.78
CA ASN A 191 5.28 -23.02 16.10
C ASN A 191 5.86 -21.62 16.39
N ARG A 192 6.38 -20.90 15.39
CA ARG A 192 6.92 -19.56 15.56
C ARG A 192 5.88 -18.53 15.16
N THR A 193 5.38 -17.78 16.12
CA THR A 193 4.58 -16.60 15.87
C THR A 193 5.50 -15.37 15.80
N LEU A 194 5.21 -14.41 14.94
CA LEU A 194 6.13 -13.29 14.68
C LEU A 194 6.30 -12.37 15.88
N ILE A 195 5.19 -12.01 16.55
CA ILE A 195 5.20 -11.10 17.70
C ILE A 195 5.47 -11.87 19.01
N GLY A 196 5.25 -13.17 19.04
CA GLY A 196 5.33 -14.01 20.23
C GLY A 196 3.98 -14.20 20.91
N ARG A 197 3.86 -15.27 21.71
CA ARG A 197 2.65 -15.52 22.51
C ARG A 197 2.63 -14.64 23.74
N GLU A 198 1.45 -14.24 24.18
CA GLU A 198 1.24 -13.36 25.32
C GLU A 198 1.91 -13.85 26.61
N GLU A 199 1.78 -15.17 26.90
CA GLU A 199 2.41 -15.77 28.08
C GLU A 199 3.94 -15.69 28.03
N GLN A 200 4.52 -15.97 26.85
CA GLN A 200 5.96 -15.86 26.63
C GLN A 200 6.43 -14.42 26.80
N LEU A 201 5.76 -13.46 26.20
CA LEU A 201 6.10 -12.04 26.28
C LEU A 201 6.07 -11.52 27.72
N LYS A 202 5.12 -12.00 28.55
CA LYS A 202 5.02 -11.63 29.97
C LYS A 202 6.11 -12.23 30.87
N THR A 203 6.67 -13.40 30.49
CA THR A 203 7.45 -14.23 31.43
C THR A 203 8.87 -14.57 30.99
N PHE A 204 9.27 -14.27 29.74
CA PHE A 204 10.63 -14.57 29.29
C PHE A 204 11.69 -13.90 30.18
N LYS A 205 12.83 -14.55 30.34
CA LYS A 205 13.95 -14.04 31.12
C LYS A 205 14.75 -13.06 30.27
N HIS A 206 15.23 -11.98 30.87
CA HIS A 206 16.10 -11.01 30.19
C HIS A 206 17.29 -11.68 29.48
N GLU A 207 17.82 -12.75 30.08
CA GLU A 207 18.92 -13.53 29.51
C GLU A 207 18.56 -14.20 28.17
N SER A 208 17.30 -14.65 27.98
CA SER A 208 16.86 -15.26 26.72
C SER A 208 16.97 -14.26 25.57
N LEU A 209 16.60 -12.99 25.79
CA LEU A 209 16.72 -11.92 24.82
C LEU A 209 18.20 -11.59 24.52
N THR A 210 19.02 -11.39 25.57
CA THR A 210 20.45 -11.08 25.38
C THR A 210 21.20 -12.23 24.73
N ASN A 211 20.80 -13.49 25.00
CA ASN A 211 21.37 -14.66 24.34
C ASN A 211 21.03 -14.72 22.85
N PHE A 212 19.76 -14.40 22.50
CA PHE A 212 19.35 -14.29 21.08
C PHE A 212 20.19 -13.24 20.36
N TYR A 213 20.32 -12.04 20.95
CA TYR A 213 21.12 -10.94 20.40
C TYR A 213 22.57 -11.34 20.15
N ARG A 214 23.26 -11.82 21.19
CA ARG A 214 24.69 -12.22 21.12
C ARG A 214 24.94 -13.37 20.15
N ARG A 215 23.99 -14.28 19.98
CA ARG A 215 24.11 -15.42 19.07
C ARG A 215 23.99 -15.01 17.62
N TRP A 216 23.05 -14.14 17.30
CA TRP A 216 22.61 -13.92 15.94
C TRP A 216 23.04 -12.59 15.32
N TYR A 217 23.24 -11.53 16.12
CA TYR A 217 23.62 -10.22 15.60
C TYR A 217 25.13 -10.14 15.40
N ASN A 218 25.61 -10.89 14.41
CA ASN A 218 27.00 -10.94 14.00
C ASN A 218 27.19 -10.21 12.66
N PRO A 219 28.32 -9.51 12.44
CA PRO A 219 28.54 -8.73 11.23
C PRO A 219 28.52 -9.55 9.94
N ASP A 220 28.85 -10.84 9.97
CA ASP A 220 28.77 -11.72 8.80
C ASP A 220 27.32 -12.07 8.38
N MET A 221 26.35 -11.78 9.24
CA MET A 221 24.90 -11.88 8.99
C MET A 221 24.25 -10.56 8.64
N GLN A 222 25.04 -9.48 8.46
CA GLN A 222 24.53 -8.12 8.32
C GLN A 222 25.07 -7.41 7.10
N ALA A 223 24.27 -6.48 6.58
CA ALA A 223 24.70 -5.56 5.54
C ALA A 223 24.23 -4.14 5.82
N LEU A 224 25.12 -3.18 5.50
CA LEU A 224 24.79 -1.75 5.47
C LEU A 224 24.43 -1.33 4.05
N ILE A 225 23.37 -0.54 3.90
CA ILE A 225 23.00 0.08 2.63
C ILE A 225 22.94 1.58 2.85
N VAL A 226 23.69 2.34 2.05
CA VAL A 226 23.69 3.81 2.08
C VAL A 226 23.44 4.32 0.66
N ILE A 227 22.35 5.03 0.47
CA ILE A 227 21.94 5.57 -0.84
C ILE A 227 21.54 7.02 -0.66
N GLY A 228 22.10 7.91 -1.46
CA GLY A 228 21.73 9.31 -1.36
C GLY A 228 22.71 10.26 -2.04
N ASP A 229 22.54 11.54 -1.77
CA ASP A 229 23.42 12.62 -2.26
C ASP A 229 24.74 12.64 -1.43
N VAL A 230 25.51 11.56 -1.53
CA VAL A 230 26.70 11.30 -0.73
C VAL A 230 27.92 11.02 -1.61
N ASP A 231 29.11 11.33 -1.11
CA ASP A 231 30.37 10.86 -1.68
C ASP A 231 30.59 9.39 -1.29
N VAL A 232 30.57 8.51 -2.29
CA VAL A 232 30.69 7.05 -2.12
C VAL A 232 31.98 6.66 -1.40
N ASN A 233 33.13 7.32 -1.72
CA ASN A 233 34.42 7.00 -1.12
C ASN A 233 34.52 7.51 0.32
N ALA A 234 33.94 8.67 0.60
CA ALA A 234 33.89 9.21 1.96
C ALA A 234 33.02 8.32 2.86
N ILE A 235 31.85 7.88 2.40
CA ILE A 235 31.00 6.94 3.14
C ILE A 235 31.73 5.62 3.40
N GLU A 236 32.40 5.07 2.40
CA GLU A 236 33.18 3.83 2.59
C GLU A 236 34.25 3.97 3.70
N GLN A 237 34.96 5.09 3.74
CA GLN A 237 35.96 5.33 4.80
C GLN A 237 35.29 5.49 6.18
N LYS A 238 34.14 6.16 6.24
CA LYS A 238 33.37 6.28 7.49
C LYS A 238 32.89 4.89 7.97
N ILE A 239 32.37 4.05 7.10
CA ILE A 239 31.96 2.68 7.42
C ILE A 239 33.16 1.88 7.95
N LYS A 240 34.28 1.90 7.27
CA LYS A 240 35.53 1.22 7.69
C LYS A 240 36.01 1.68 9.05
N THR A 241 35.83 2.96 9.38
CA THR A 241 36.28 3.52 10.66
C THR A 241 35.32 3.22 11.77
N ILE A 242 34.04 3.50 11.58
CA ILE A 242 32.98 3.38 12.61
C ILE A 242 32.75 1.92 13.00
N PHE A 243 32.73 1.00 12.02
CA PHE A 243 32.44 -0.42 12.27
C PHE A 243 33.72 -1.26 12.54
N SER A 244 34.86 -0.64 12.73
CA SER A 244 36.13 -1.34 12.98
C SER A 244 36.19 -2.04 14.33
N ASP A 245 35.42 -1.59 15.32
CA ASP A 245 35.37 -2.17 16.68
C ASP A 245 34.27 -3.21 16.85
N VAL A 246 33.42 -3.42 15.82
CA VAL A 246 32.44 -4.51 15.83
C VAL A 246 33.17 -5.85 15.69
N PRO A 247 33.11 -6.74 16.70
CA PRO A 247 33.91 -7.94 16.71
C PRO A 247 33.47 -8.93 15.64
N ALA A 248 34.45 -9.53 14.95
CA ALA A 248 34.17 -10.65 14.07
C ALA A 248 33.73 -11.88 14.89
N PRO A 249 32.78 -12.70 14.39
CA PRO A 249 32.44 -13.97 15.03
C PRO A 249 33.67 -14.90 15.02
N ALA A 250 33.85 -15.67 16.09
CA ALA A 250 34.98 -16.62 16.20
C ALA A 250 34.98 -17.70 15.11
N THR A 251 33.80 -18.04 14.61
CA THR A 251 33.55 -18.92 13.46
C THR A 251 32.43 -18.29 12.64
N PRO A 252 32.38 -18.50 11.31
CA PRO A 252 31.28 -18.03 10.50
C PRO A 252 29.93 -18.44 11.10
N THR A 253 28.99 -17.49 11.13
CA THR A 253 27.67 -17.74 11.70
C THR A 253 26.86 -18.66 10.79
N GLU A 254 26.56 -19.87 11.26
CA GLU A 254 25.75 -20.81 10.51
C GLU A 254 24.27 -20.61 10.84
N LYS A 255 23.47 -20.34 9.81
CA LYS A 255 22.00 -20.23 9.88
C LYS A 255 21.42 -21.60 9.52
N PRO A 256 20.81 -22.34 10.46
CA PRO A 256 20.19 -23.59 10.14
C PRO A 256 18.97 -23.37 9.25
N LEU A 257 18.87 -24.13 8.17
CA LEU A 257 17.74 -24.14 7.27
C LEU A 257 16.99 -25.47 7.44
N TYR A 258 15.72 -25.39 7.77
CA TYR A 258 14.89 -26.58 7.97
C TYR A 258 13.97 -26.76 6.76
N PRO A 259 14.19 -27.82 5.94
CA PRO A 259 13.31 -28.11 4.82
C PRO A 259 11.90 -28.44 5.29
N VAL A 260 10.92 -27.78 4.70
CA VAL A 260 9.50 -28.12 4.93
C VAL A 260 9.25 -29.54 4.41
N ALA A 261 8.63 -30.37 5.25
CA ALA A 261 8.35 -31.74 4.89
C ALA A 261 7.38 -31.82 3.69
N GLU A 262 7.76 -32.64 2.69
CA GLU A 262 6.88 -32.92 1.55
C GLU A 262 5.82 -33.94 1.94
N ASN A 263 4.58 -33.71 1.54
CA ASN A 263 3.49 -34.68 1.66
C ASN A 263 3.26 -35.40 0.33
N ALA A 264 3.12 -36.72 0.38
CA ALA A 264 2.83 -37.55 -0.79
C ALA A 264 1.36 -37.43 -1.23
N GLU A 265 0.45 -37.38 -0.28
CA GLU A 265 -0.98 -37.15 -0.47
C GLU A 265 -1.32 -35.69 -0.13
N PRO A 266 -2.36 -35.09 -0.75
CA PRO A 266 -2.82 -33.75 -0.40
C PRO A 266 -3.19 -33.64 1.08
N VAL A 267 -2.79 -32.54 1.72
CA VAL A 267 -3.15 -32.18 3.09
C VAL A 267 -4.25 -31.13 3.05
N PHE A 268 -5.23 -31.29 3.91
CA PHE A 268 -6.38 -30.40 4.02
C PHE A 268 -6.46 -29.83 5.43
N GLY A 269 -6.90 -28.58 5.56
CA GLY A 269 -7.17 -27.91 6.83
C GLY A 269 -8.46 -27.12 6.75
N ILE A 270 -9.26 -27.19 7.81
CA ILE A 270 -10.50 -26.42 7.97
C ILE A 270 -10.27 -25.46 9.14
N LEU A 271 -10.09 -24.18 8.83
CA LEU A 271 -9.79 -23.12 9.80
C LEU A 271 -10.98 -22.17 9.88
N THR A 272 -11.43 -21.89 11.10
CA THR A 272 -12.58 -21.00 11.31
C THR A 272 -12.29 -19.94 12.36
N ASP A 273 -12.97 -18.81 12.23
CA ASP A 273 -12.95 -17.75 13.21
C ASP A 273 -14.27 -16.95 13.17
N PRO A 274 -14.85 -16.60 14.33
CA PRO A 274 -16.16 -15.94 14.37
C PRO A 274 -16.19 -14.53 13.77
N GLU A 275 -15.05 -13.85 13.67
CA GLU A 275 -14.94 -12.50 13.12
C GLU A 275 -14.45 -12.49 11.65
N LEU A 276 -14.27 -13.64 11.00
CA LEU A 276 -13.98 -13.65 9.56
C LEU A 276 -15.17 -13.07 8.77
N THR A 277 -14.84 -12.20 7.83
CA THR A 277 -15.82 -11.50 6.99
C THR A 277 -16.07 -12.18 5.65
N SER A 278 -15.34 -13.24 5.32
CA SER A 278 -15.47 -13.97 4.06
C SER A 278 -15.00 -15.42 4.19
N SER A 279 -15.59 -16.28 3.36
CA SER A 279 -15.12 -17.65 3.18
C SER A 279 -14.14 -17.73 2.01
N GLN A 280 -13.03 -18.46 2.18
CA GLN A 280 -12.06 -18.69 1.09
C GLN A 280 -11.41 -20.08 1.19
N ILE A 281 -10.88 -20.54 0.07
CA ILE A 281 -9.97 -21.70 0.00
C ILE A 281 -8.65 -21.24 -0.58
N GLU A 282 -7.57 -21.64 0.07
CA GLU A 282 -6.20 -21.49 -0.40
C GLU A 282 -5.69 -22.83 -0.88
N LEU A 283 -5.02 -22.85 -2.01
CA LEU A 283 -4.43 -24.05 -2.62
C LEU A 283 -2.96 -23.76 -2.88
N HIS A 284 -2.09 -24.63 -2.36
CA HIS A 284 -0.64 -24.51 -2.51
C HIS A 284 -0.06 -25.76 -3.15
N TRP A 285 0.73 -25.58 -4.20
CA TRP A 285 1.66 -26.56 -4.74
C TRP A 285 3.04 -26.20 -4.22
N ARG A 286 3.40 -26.79 -3.07
CA ARG A 286 4.68 -26.50 -2.40
C ARG A 286 5.78 -27.33 -3.05
N ARG A 287 7.00 -26.77 -3.03
CA ARG A 287 8.21 -27.46 -3.53
C ARG A 287 9.45 -26.89 -2.84
N GLN A 288 10.53 -27.65 -2.89
CA GLN A 288 11.84 -27.07 -2.61
C GLN A 288 12.18 -26.02 -3.68
N PRO A 289 13.00 -25.01 -3.36
CA PRO A 289 13.43 -24.02 -4.33
C PRO A 289 13.96 -24.68 -5.60
N MET A 290 13.57 -24.16 -6.76
CA MET A 290 13.99 -24.73 -8.05
C MET A 290 15.51 -24.61 -8.26
N LEU A 291 16.10 -23.57 -7.67
CA LEU A 291 17.53 -23.30 -7.70
C LEU A 291 18.05 -22.99 -6.29
N PRO A 292 19.30 -23.36 -5.97
CA PRO A 292 19.95 -22.90 -4.75
C PRO A 292 20.14 -21.36 -4.81
N ILE A 293 20.07 -20.70 -3.67
CA ILE A 293 20.20 -19.22 -3.54
C ILE A 293 21.45 -18.69 -4.27
N ALA A 294 22.55 -19.45 -4.26
CA ALA A 294 23.79 -19.07 -4.96
C ALA A 294 23.63 -18.86 -6.47
N LEU A 295 22.57 -19.39 -7.09
CA LEU A 295 22.28 -19.23 -8.51
C LEU A 295 21.17 -18.21 -8.82
N ASN A 296 20.61 -17.51 -7.83
CA ASN A 296 19.53 -16.55 -8.05
C ASN A 296 19.97 -15.32 -8.87
N ASN A 297 21.26 -15.02 -8.93
CA ASN A 297 21.80 -13.94 -9.76
C ASN A 297 22.16 -14.37 -11.19
N THR A 298 21.55 -15.43 -11.71
CA THR A 298 21.85 -15.98 -13.04
C THR A 298 20.73 -15.77 -14.05
N ASP A 299 21.09 -15.85 -15.33
CA ASP A 299 20.16 -15.83 -16.45
C ASP A 299 19.10 -16.94 -16.34
N LEU A 300 19.46 -18.12 -15.82
CA LEU A 300 18.53 -19.23 -15.61
C LEU A 300 17.47 -18.89 -14.54
N ALA A 301 17.87 -18.29 -13.41
CA ALA A 301 16.93 -17.87 -12.38
C ALA A 301 15.95 -16.82 -12.93
N TYR A 302 16.46 -15.86 -13.67
CA TYR A 302 15.64 -14.81 -14.27
C TYR A 302 14.66 -15.36 -15.33
N GLN A 303 15.03 -16.39 -16.09
CA GLN A 303 14.12 -17.10 -17.01
C GLN A 303 12.96 -17.77 -16.28
N LEU A 304 13.25 -18.43 -15.13
CA LEU A 304 12.21 -19.05 -14.32
C LEU A 304 11.27 -18.03 -13.70
N ASP A 305 11.81 -16.90 -13.24
CA ASP A 305 11.02 -15.79 -12.71
C ASP A 305 10.13 -15.16 -13.80
N MET A 306 10.64 -15.00 -15.00
CA MET A 306 9.85 -14.53 -16.13
C MET A 306 8.73 -15.51 -16.48
N ALA A 307 9.00 -16.82 -16.52
CA ALA A 307 7.95 -17.81 -16.77
C ALA A 307 6.86 -17.79 -15.67
N SER A 308 7.27 -17.62 -14.41
CA SER A 308 6.34 -17.46 -13.28
C SER A 308 5.49 -16.19 -13.40
N MET A 309 6.08 -15.09 -13.90
CA MET A 309 5.39 -13.83 -14.16
C MET A 309 4.32 -13.98 -15.25
N PHE A 310 4.63 -14.65 -16.37
CA PHE A 310 3.65 -14.97 -17.42
C PHE A 310 2.49 -15.80 -16.84
N LEU A 311 2.80 -16.87 -16.11
CA LEU A 311 1.79 -17.72 -15.48
C LEU A 311 0.86 -16.91 -14.58
N ARG A 312 1.43 -16.07 -13.72
CA ARG A 312 0.67 -15.21 -12.81
C ARG A 312 -0.20 -14.19 -13.54
N VAL A 313 0.34 -13.48 -14.51
CA VAL A 313 -0.38 -12.44 -15.27
C VAL A 313 -1.56 -13.06 -16.02
N ILE A 314 -1.34 -14.14 -16.73
CA ILE A 314 -2.38 -14.78 -17.56
C ILE A 314 -3.47 -15.43 -16.66
N MET A 315 -3.09 -16.13 -15.59
CA MET A 315 -4.08 -16.75 -14.73
C MET A 315 -4.94 -15.73 -13.98
N ASN A 316 -4.37 -14.63 -13.52
CA ASN A 316 -5.17 -13.57 -12.88
C ASN A 316 -6.09 -12.87 -13.89
N GLU A 317 -5.71 -12.73 -15.17
CA GLU A 317 -6.62 -12.26 -16.23
C GLU A 317 -7.79 -13.24 -16.43
N ARG A 318 -7.54 -14.57 -16.50
CA ARG A 318 -8.62 -15.59 -16.63
C ARG A 318 -9.58 -15.54 -15.44
N PHE A 319 -9.07 -15.43 -14.22
CA PHE A 319 -9.92 -15.36 -13.01
C PHE A 319 -10.72 -14.04 -12.98
N SER A 320 -10.13 -12.93 -13.40
CA SER A 320 -10.84 -11.66 -13.53
C SER A 320 -12.01 -11.77 -14.53
N ASP A 321 -11.81 -12.43 -15.66
CA ASP A 321 -12.87 -12.68 -16.65
C ASP A 321 -14.03 -13.52 -16.06
N ILE A 322 -13.72 -14.50 -15.22
CA ILE A 322 -14.74 -15.33 -14.58
C ILE A 322 -15.51 -14.51 -13.53
N THR A 323 -14.83 -13.73 -12.69
CA THR A 323 -15.46 -12.95 -11.61
C THR A 323 -16.35 -11.81 -12.12
N ALA A 324 -16.10 -11.34 -13.35
CA ALA A 324 -16.92 -10.31 -13.98
C ALA A 324 -18.26 -10.82 -14.53
N ARG A 325 -18.50 -12.13 -14.53
CA ARG A 325 -19.76 -12.71 -15.04
C ARG A 325 -20.89 -12.61 -14.03
N PRO A 326 -22.14 -12.44 -14.46
CA PRO A 326 -23.29 -12.42 -13.53
C PRO A 326 -23.51 -13.72 -12.76
N ASP A 327 -23.10 -14.85 -13.38
CA ASP A 327 -23.19 -16.20 -12.82
C ASP A 327 -21.85 -16.70 -12.25
N ALA A 328 -20.94 -15.78 -11.89
CA ALA A 328 -19.64 -16.11 -11.36
C ALA A 328 -19.73 -17.07 -10.17
N PRO A 329 -19.05 -18.22 -10.20
CA PRO A 329 -19.11 -19.22 -9.15
C PRO A 329 -18.34 -18.83 -7.88
N PHE A 330 -17.61 -17.71 -7.91
CA PHE A 330 -16.85 -17.17 -6.82
C PHE A 330 -16.76 -15.65 -6.90
N LEU A 331 -16.49 -14.99 -5.77
CA LEU A 331 -16.43 -13.54 -5.63
C LEU A 331 -15.12 -12.95 -6.11
N ASN A 332 -14.03 -13.67 -5.84
CA ASN A 332 -12.69 -13.31 -6.26
C ASN A 332 -11.81 -14.56 -6.35
N ALA A 333 -10.81 -14.53 -7.21
CA ALA A 333 -9.79 -15.57 -7.24
C ALA A 333 -8.43 -14.98 -7.62
N GLY A 334 -7.37 -15.57 -7.08
CA GLY A 334 -6.01 -15.13 -7.32
C GLY A 334 -5.07 -16.28 -7.61
N PHE A 335 -3.93 -15.96 -8.23
CA PHE A 335 -2.85 -16.90 -8.52
C PHE A 335 -1.49 -16.23 -8.31
N SER A 336 -0.60 -16.90 -7.61
CA SER A 336 0.73 -16.40 -7.29
C SER A 336 1.80 -17.49 -7.35
N VAL A 337 3.04 -17.08 -7.51
CA VAL A 337 4.23 -17.91 -7.30
C VAL A 337 5.14 -17.13 -6.36
N SER A 338 5.48 -17.70 -5.22
CA SER A 338 6.23 -17.01 -4.17
C SER A 338 7.05 -17.99 -3.31
N LYS A 339 7.99 -17.46 -2.58
CA LYS A 339 8.69 -18.17 -1.52
C LYS A 339 7.85 -18.12 -0.23
N LEU A 340 7.64 -19.25 0.42
CA LEU A 340 7.10 -19.31 1.77
C LEU A 340 8.22 -19.11 2.80
N CYS A 341 9.40 -19.67 2.52
CA CYS A 341 10.66 -19.46 3.23
C CYS A 341 11.83 -19.89 2.33
N ASN A 342 13.06 -19.72 2.79
CA ASN A 342 14.26 -20.06 1.99
C ASN A 342 14.34 -21.54 1.58
N THR A 343 13.60 -22.42 2.23
CA THR A 343 13.56 -23.87 1.92
C THR A 343 12.28 -24.31 1.22
N CYS A 344 11.33 -23.42 0.99
CA CYS A 344 10.04 -23.77 0.38
C CYS A 344 9.51 -22.65 -0.52
N GLU A 345 9.28 -22.99 -1.77
CA GLU A 345 8.49 -22.17 -2.72
C GLU A 345 7.07 -22.73 -2.84
N SER A 346 6.15 -21.88 -3.22
CA SER A 346 4.78 -22.26 -3.51
C SER A 346 4.27 -21.60 -4.78
N THR A 347 3.66 -22.40 -5.63
CA THR A 347 2.64 -21.87 -6.54
C THR A 347 1.33 -21.93 -5.76
N ALA A 348 0.70 -20.78 -5.57
CA ALA A 348 -0.47 -20.67 -4.72
C ALA A 348 -1.66 -20.04 -5.46
N GLY A 349 -2.83 -20.47 -5.07
CA GLY A 349 -4.06 -19.84 -5.50
C GLY A 349 -5.02 -19.66 -4.34
N SER A 350 -5.88 -18.68 -4.47
CA SER A 350 -6.96 -18.42 -3.51
C SER A 350 -8.27 -18.18 -4.24
N VAL A 351 -9.36 -18.63 -3.66
CA VAL A 351 -10.71 -18.36 -4.17
C VAL A 351 -11.62 -18.02 -3.00
N SER A 352 -12.25 -16.84 -3.06
CA SER A 352 -13.25 -16.39 -2.09
C SER A 352 -14.66 -16.49 -2.68
N PHE A 353 -15.62 -16.85 -1.86
CA PHE A 353 -16.96 -17.20 -2.30
C PHE A 353 -18.03 -16.89 -1.24
N LYS A 354 -19.30 -17.02 -1.62
CA LYS A 354 -20.43 -16.88 -0.70
C LYS A 354 -20.43 -17.99 0.33
N ASP A 355 -20.79 -17.67 1.56
CA ASP A 355 -20.91 -18.66 2.61
C ASP A 355 -21.78 -19.85 2.16
N GLY A 356 -21.27 -21.05 2.38
CA GLY A 356 -21.92 -22.30 1.99
C GLY A 356 -21.67 -22.77 0.54
N ASP A 357 -20.99 -21.99 -0.30
CA ASP A 357 -20.74 -22.31 -1.72
C ASP A 357 -19.33 -22.84 -2.02
N ALA A 358 -18.64 -23.32 -0.98
CA ALA A 358 -17.23 -23.76 -1.05
C ALA A 358 -16.96 -24.79 -2.16
N ILE A 359 -17.80 -25.80 -2.26
CA ILE A 359 -17.61 -26.93 -3.20
C ILE A 359 -17.77 -26.46 -4.65
N ASN A 360 -18.77 -25.64 -4.95
CA ASN A 360 -18.97 -25.09 -6.28
C ASN A 360 -17.83 -24.16 -6.69
N ALA A 361 -17.45 -23.23 -5.81
CA ALA A 361 -16.37 -22.31 -6.04
C ALA A 361 -15.01 -23.01 -6.25
N PHE A 362 -14.69 -23.99 -5.41
CA PHE A 362 -13.45 -24.75 -5.51
C PHE A 362 -13.42 -25.62 -6.78
N THR A 363 -14.56 -26.22 -7.14
CA THR A 363 -14.70 -26.97 -8.41
C THR A 363 -14.44 -26.07 -9.62
N ALA A 364 -15.03 -24.90 -9.66
CA ALA A 364 -14.86 -23.95 -10.75
C ALA A 364 -13.41 -23.43 -10.82
N TYR A 365 -12.82 -23.11 -9.67
CA TYR A 365 -11.41 -22.70 -9.59
C TYR A 365 -10.46 -23.78 -10.14
N LEU A 366 -10.62 -25.01 -9.66
CA LEU A 366 -9.80 -26.14 -10.12
C LEU A 366 -10.03 -26.49 -11.58
N THR A 367 -11.25 -26.29 -12.09
CA THR A 367 -11.56 -26.50 -13.52
C THR A 367 -10.73 -25.58 -14.40
N GLU A 368 -10.50 -24.32 -13.98
CA GLU A 368 -9.64 -23.39 -14.73
C GLU A 368 -8.16 -23.79 -14.68
N ILE A 369 -7.69 -24.25 -13.52
CA ILE A 369 -6.35 -24.83 -13.38
C ILE A 369 -6.18 -26.07 -14.27
N GLU A 370 -7.17 -26.95 -14.28
CA GLU A 370 -7.15 -28.16 -15.13
C GLU A 370 -7.24 -27.81 -16.62
N ARG A 371 -7.99 -26.76 -16.99
CA ARG A 371 -8.01 -26.22 -18.36
C ARG A 371 -6.62 -25.78 -18.78
N LEU A 372 -5.91 -25.04 -17.91
CA LEU A 372 -4.53 -24.63 -18.16
C LEU A 372 -3.60 -25.85 -18.34
N LYS A 373 -3.72 -26.86 -17.47
CA LYS A 373 -2.89 -28.08 -17.58
C LYS A 373 -3.10 -28.86 -18.88
N ARG A 374 -4.35 -28.92 -19.39
CA ARG A 374 -4.69 -29.69 -20.61
C ARG A 374 -4.42 -28.93 -21.90
N TYR A 375 -4.74 -27.67 -21.93
CA TYR A 375 -4.72 -26.86 -23.16
C TYR A 375 -3.61 -25.82 -23.17
N GLY A 376 -3.03 -25.50 -22.04
CA GLY A 376 -1.96 -24.53 -21.92
C GLY A 376 -2.44 -23.06 -22.08
N PHE A 377 -1.48 -22.22 -22.34
CA PHE A 377 -1.70 -20.83 -22.76
C PHE A 377 -1.93 -20.78 -24.27
N ASN A 378 -2.76 -19.85 -24.71
CA ASN A 378 -2.87 -19.54 -26.13
C ASN A 378 -1.96 -18.36 -26.53
N GLU A 379 -1.72 -18.18 -27.84
CA GLU A 379 -0.79 -17.14 -28.34
C GLU A 379 -1.28 -15.72 -28.06
N SER A 380 -2.59 -15.47 -28.00
CA SER A 380 -3.14 -14.13 -27.71
C SER A 380 -2.92 -13.73 -26.25
N GLU A 381 -3.10 -14.65 -25.30
CA GLU A 381 -2.80 -14.42 -23.88
C GLU A 381 -1.31 -14.09 -23.67
N VAL A 382 -0.43 -14.89 -24.29
CA VAL A 382 1.02 -14.68 -24.19
C VAL A 382 1.43 -13.36 -24.83
N ALA A 383 0.83 -12.98 -25.96
CA ALA A 383 1.12 -11.71 -26.63
C ALA A 383 0.76 -10.50 -25.73
N ARG A 384 -0.45 -10.51 -25.14
CA ARG A 384 -0.85 -9.45 -24.18
C ARG A 384 0.01 -9.41 -22.92
N ALA A 385 0.32 -10.57 -22.34
CA ALA A 385 1.21 -10.63 -21.20
C ALA A 385 2.59 -10.05 -21.51
N LYS A 386 3.14 -10.33 -22.73
CA LYS A 386 4.39 -9.70 -23.19
C LYS A 386 4.29 -8.19 -23.25
N GLU A 387 3.23 -7.66 -23.84
CA GLU A 387 3.04 -6.22 -23.94
C GLU A 387 2.98 -5.56 -22.56
N ASN A 388 2.24 -6.15 -21.62
CA ASN A 388 2.14 -5.64 -20.25
C ASN A 388 3.48 -5.71 -19.49
N ILE A 389 4.21 -6.81 -19.65
CA ILE A 389 5.52 -7.00 -19.03
C ILE A 389 6.53 -6.01 -19.61
N LEU A 390 6.67 -5.94 -20.92
CA LEU A 390 7.61 -5.03 -21.57
C LEU A 390 7.33 -3.57 -21.22
N GLN A 391 6.07 -3.18 -21.19
CA GLN A 391 5.66 -1.85 -20.83
C GLN A 391 6.08 -1.45 -19.40
N HIS A 392 6.03 -2.38 -18.45
CA HIS A 392 6.50 -2.14 -17.09
C HIS A 392 7.98 -1.76 -17.07
N TYR A 393 8.84 -2.50 -17.78
CA TYR A 393 10.28 -2.24 -17.86
C TYR A 393 10.63 -1.01 -18.72
N GLU A 394 9.90 -0.78 -19.81
CA GLU A 394 10.02 0.46 -20.59
C GLU A 394 9.75 1.70 -19.73
N ARG A 395 8.73 1.64 -18.90
CA ARG A 395 8.41 2.71 -17.94
C ARG A 395 9.54 2.92 -16.93
N ALA A 396 10.12 1.86 -16.40
CA ALA A 396 11.25 1.94 -15.48
C ALA A 396 12.44 2.68 -16.11
N VAL A 397 12.74 2.42 -17.41
CA VAL A 397 13.77 3.15 -18.17
C VAL A 397 13.40 4.63 -18.35
N GLN A 398 12.15 4.93 -18.69
CA GLN A 398 11.69 6.33 -18.82
C GLN A 398 11.87 7.11 -17.51
N GLY A 399 11.58 6.48 -16.39
CA GLY A 399 11.72 7.04 -15.04
C GLY A 399 13.14 7.03 -14.46
N ALA A 400 14.10 6.32 -15.10
CA ALA A 400 15.41 6.02 -14.52
C ALA A 400 16.14 7.24 -13.94
N SER A 401 16.19 8.36 -14.66
CA SER A 401 16.88 9.59 -14.24
C SER A 401 16.14 10.37 -13.14
N THR A 402 14.92 9.99 -12.79
CA THR A 402 14.12 10.60 -11.72
C THR A 402 13.80 9.62 -10.59
N ARG A 403 14.48 8.47 -10.57
CA ARG A 403 14.37 7.46 -9.51
C ARG A 403 14.75 8.05 -8.16
N SER A 404 13.94 7.82 -7.14
CA SER A 404 14.24 8.28 -5.78
C SER A 404 15.28 7.39 -5.09
N ASN A 405 15.94 7.92 -4.06
CA ASN A 405 16.91 7.16 -3.25
C ASN A 405 16.27 5.85 -2.73
N ALA A 406 15.05 5.93 -2.21
CA ALA A 406 14.33 4.78 -1.65
C ALA A 406 14.07 3.65 -2.67
N GLU A 407 13.91 3.98 -3.97
CA GLU A 407 13.66 2.97 -5.02
C GLU A 407 14.86 2.07 -5.32
N PHE A 408 16.07 2.41 -4.85
CA PHE A 408 17.26 1.57 -4.98
C PHE A 408 17.48 0.63 -3.79
N VAL A 409 16.78 0.82 -2.67
CA VAL A 409 17.00 0.04 -1.45
C VAL A 409 16.60 -1.41 -1.62
N ARG A 410 15.37 -1.66 -2.11
CA ARG A 410 14.81 -3.02 -2.21
C ARG A 410 15.64 -3.98 -3.07
N PRO A 411 16.13 -3.60 -4.27
CA PRO A 411 17.02 -4.48 -5.04
C PRO A 411 18.29 -4.89 -4.28
N LEU A 412 18.89 -3.97 -3.49
CA LEU A 412 20.08 -4.26 -2.71
C LEU A 412 19.78 -5.16 -1.50
N LEU A 413 18.64 -4.97 -0.83
CA LEU A 413 18.16 -5.89 0.20
C LEU A 413 17.94 -7.30 -0.37
N ASN A 414 17.29 -7.41 -1.53
CA ASN A 414 17.06 -8.69 -2.20
C ASN A 414 18.39 -9.36 -2.58
N ASN A 415 19.37 -8.59 -3.03
CA ASN A 415 20.70 -9.13 -3.29
C ASN A 415 21.36 -9.70 -2.03
N PHE A 416 21.31 -8.95 -0.92
CA PHE A 416 21.89 -9.40 0.33
C PHE A 416 21.18 -10.66 0.88
N TYR A 417 19.87 -10.67 0.93
CA TYR A 417 19.10 -11.79 1.52
C TYR A 417 19.01 -13.02 0.60
N PHE A 418 18.88 -12.79 -0.71
CA PHE A 418 18.51 -13.84 -1.66
C PHE A 418 19.46 -13.97 -2.84
N ASN A 419 20.54 -13.21 -2.88
CA ASN A 419 21.49 -13.17 -4.00
C ASN A 419 20.82 -12.85 -5.35
N GLU A 420 19.75 -12.04 -5.36
CA GLU A 420 19.11 -11.58 -6.59
C GLU A 420 19.94 -10.49 -7.28
N PRO A 421 19.91 -10.36 -8.62
CA PRO A 421 20.64 -9.30 -9.31
C PRO A 421 20.02 -7.92 -9.03
N TYR A 422 20.86 -6.85 -9.03
CA TYR A 422 20.41 -5.45 -8.97
C TYR A 422 20.93 -4.72 -10.21
N MET A 423 20.17 -4.81 -11.29
CA MET A 423 20.50 -4.24 -12.59
C MET A 423 20.02 -2.78 -12.71
N THR A 424 20.62 -2.04 -13.65
CA THR A 424 19.98 -0.79 -14.09
C THR A 424 18.71 -1.08 -14.90
N PRO A 425 17.74 -0.15 -14.96
CA PRO A 425 16.53 -0.35 -15.76
C PRO A 425 16.81 -0.69 -17.21
N GLU A 426 17.88 -0.12 -17.81
CA GLU A 426 18.26 -0.38 -19.20
C GLU A 426 18.79 -1.80 -19.39
N MET A 427 19.64 -2.30 -18.47
CA MET A 427 20.12 -3.69 -18.48
C MET A 427 18.97 -4.67 -18.35
N GLU A 428 18.07 -4.39 -17.40
CA GLU A 428 16.91 -5.22 -17.13
C GLU A 428 15.94 -5.25 -18.32
N LEU A 429 15.62 -4.09 -18.92
CA LEU A 429 14.79 -4.03 -20.14
C LEU A 429 15.42 -4.82 -21.29
N GLN A 430 16.73 -4.72 -21.52
CA GLN A 430 17.40 -5.47 -22.58
C GLN A 430 17.28 -6.98 -22.36
N LEU A 431 17.50 -7.44 -21.12
CA LEU A 431 17.33 -8.86 -20.77
C LEU A 431 15.88 -9.32 -20.99
N VAL A 432 14.91 -8.56 -20.50
CA VAL A 432 13.47 -8.88 -20.62
C VAL A 432 13.02 -8.87 -22.07
N GLN A 433 13.49 -7.94 -22.90
CA GLN A 433 13.22 -7.96 -24.34
C GLN A 433 13.72 -9.24 -25.01
N GLY A 434 14.93 -9.68 -24.67
CA GLY A 434 15.49 -10.94 -25.13
C GLY A 434 14.65 -12.14 -24.72
N LEU A 435 14.27 -12.21 -23.44
CA LEU A 435 13.46 -13.30 -22.90
C LEU A 435 12.03 -13.31 -23.49
N CYS A 436 11.39 -12.16 -23.60
CA CYS A 436 10.08 -12.04 -24.27
C CYS A 436 10.13 -12.44 -25.74
N GLY A 437 11.28 -12.25 -26.42
CA GLY A 437 11.48 -12.73 -27.77
C GLY A 437 11.54 -14.25 -27.87
N MET A 438 12.10 -14.92 -26.88
CA MET A 438 12.24 -16.38 -26.84
C MET A 438 11.00 -17.09 -26.30
N LEU A 439 10.39 -16.59 -25.22
CA LEU A 439 9.24 -17.20 -24.57
C LEU A 439 7.98 -17.06 -25.45
N ASN A 440 7.41 -18.18 -25.83
CA ASN A 440 6.14 -18.28 -26.56
C ASN A 440 5.22 -19.30 -25.87
N ALA A 441 3.99 -19.44 -26.32
CA ALA A 441 3.02 -20.33 -25.70
C ALA A 441 3.54 -21.77 -25.62
N GLN A 442 4.23 -22.28 -26.65
CA GLN A 442 4.78 -23.63 -26.64
C GLN A 442 5.81 -23.84 -25.54
N ILE A 443 6.77 -22.92 -25.37
CA ILE A 443 7.81 -23.01 -24.35
C ILE A 443 7.21 -22.88 -22.96
N LEU A 444 6.34 -21.88 -22.74
CA LEU A 444 5.67 -21.67 -21.47
C LEU A 444 4.83 -22.90 -21.06
N ASN A 445 4.11 -23.52 -22.02
CA ASN A 445 3.33 -24.73 -21.79
C ASN A 445 4.20 -25.94 -21.39
N GLN A 446 5.42 -26.04 -21.90
CA GLN A 446 6.37 -27.05 -21.49
C GLN A 446 6.89 -26.83 -20.06
N MET A 447 6.89 -25.58 -19.56
CA MET A 447 7.33 -25.23 -18.20
C MET A 447 6.23 -25.39 -17.15
N LEU A 448 4.94 -25.45 -17.50
CA LEU A 448 3.83 -25.56 -16.56
C LEU A 448 3.98 -26.68 -15.52
N PRO A 449 4.45 -27.89 -15.84
CA PRO A 449 4.63 -28.95 -14.86
C PRO A 449 5.65 -28.63 -13.75
N MET A 450 6.51 -27.64 -13.92
CA MET A 450 7.46 -27.20 -12.91
C MET A 450 6.75 -26.43 -11.79
N PHE A 451 5.68 -25.72 -12.15
CA PHE A 451 4.89 -24.87 -11.22
C PHE A 451 3.70 -25.62 -10.63
N LEU A 452 3.04 -26.50 -11.39
CA LEU A 452 1.79 -27.16 -11.04
C LEU A 452 2.03 -28.68 -10.81
N GLN A 453 2.80 -28.98 -9.79
CA GLN A 453 3.12 -30.38 -9.42
C GLN A 453 1.90 -31.07 -8.80
N GLU A 454 1.80 -32.41 -8.92
CA GLU A 454 0.71 -33.20 -8.34
C GLU A 454 0.99 -33.64 -6.89
N LYS A 455 2.19 -33.44 -6.39
CA LYS A 455 2.62 -33.79 -5.02
C LYS A 455 2.76 -32.53 -4.16
N ASN A 456 2.82 -32.73 -2.86
CA ASN A 456 3.01 -31.68 -1.85
C ASN A 456 1.93 -30.57 -1.93
N VAL A 457 0.68 -31.02 -2.14
CA VAL A 457 -0.49 -30.15 -2.23
C VAL A 457 -1.03 -29.87 -0.83
N LEU A 458 -1.30 -28.59 -0.54
CA LEU A 458 -1.97 -28.14 0.68
C LEU A 458 -3.22 -27.36 0.28
N VAL A 459 -4.34 -27.67 0.91
CA VAL A 459 -5.63 -26.99 0.72
C VAL A 459 -6.11 -26.52 2.08
N LEU A 460 -6.29 -25.22 2.26
CA LEU A 460 -6.81 -24.64 3.48
C LEU A 460 -8.14 -23.94 3.20
N TYR A 461 -9.18 -24.34 3.89
CA TYR A 461 -10.44 -23.60 3.96
C TYR A 461 -10.38 -22.65 5.15
N ASN A 462 -10.76 -21.40 4.94
CA ASN A 462 -10.94 -20.39 5.97
C ASN A 462 -12.37 -19.85 5.88
N GLY A 463 -13.10 -19.81 7.02
CA GLY A 463 -14.49 -19.33 6.99
C GLY A 463 -15.00 -18.86 8.35
N PRO A 464 -16.08 -18.02 8.35
CA PRO A 464 -16.66 -17.49 9.57
C PRO A 464 -17.38 -18.57 10.38
N GLU A 465 -17.28 -18.50 11.70
CA GLU A 465 -18.12 -19.33 12.58
C GLU A 465 -19.50 -18.69 12.69
N LYS A 466 -20.49 -19.33 12.06
CA LYS A 466 -21.83 -18.78 11.90
C LYS A 466 -22.86 -19.88 12.10
N GLU A 467 -23.91 -19.60 12.90
CA GLU A 467 -25.00 -20.54 13.11
C GLU A 467 -25.67 -20.93 11.77
N GLY A 468 -25.81 -22.22 11.54
CA GLY A 468 -26.38 -22.77 10.32
C GLY A 468 -25.45 -22.81 9.11
N LEU A 469 -24.24 -22.27 9.17
CA LEU A 469 -23.24 -22.39 8.12
C LEU A 469 -22.57 -23.77 8.20
N VAL A 470 -22.71 -24.54 7.13
CA VAL A 470 -22.02 -25.83 7.00
C VAL A 470 -20.69 -25.58 6.28
N HIS A 471 -19.59 -25.88 6.98
CA HIS A 471 -18.25 -25.85 6.39
C HIS A 471 -18.01 -27.12 5.58
N PRO A 472 -17.19 -27.05 4.51
CA PRO A 472 -16.79 -28.25 3.79
C PRO A 472 -15.93 -29.14 4.72
N THR A 473 -16.03 -30.44 4.53
CA THR A 473 -15.12 -31.40 5.16
C THR A 473 -13.87 -31.59 4.32
N GLU A 474 -12.79 -32.04 4.95
CA GLU A 474 -11.55 -32.40 4.24
C GLU A 474 -11.83 -33.47 3.16
N ALA A 475 -12.72 -34.42 3.43
CA ALA A 475 -13.10 -35.45 2.47
C ALA A 475 -13.83 -34.89 1.24
N GLU A 476 -14.70 -33.92 1.42
CA GLU A 476 -15.39 -33.24 0.30
C GLU A 476 -14.40 -32.43 -0.56
N LEU A 477 -13.46 -31.71 0.06
CA LEU A 477 -12.43 -30.98 -0.67
C LEU A 477 -11.50 -31.96 -1.44
N ALA A 478 -11.16 -33.09 -0.83
CA ALA A 478 -10.38 -34.15 -1.48
C ALA A 478 -11.15 -34.77 -2.67
N GLN A 479 -12.45 -34.98 -2.53
CA GLN A 479 -13.29 -35.47 -3.60
C GLN A 479 -13.35 -34.51 -4.78
N VAL A 480 -13.47 -33.19 -4.55
CA VAL A 480 -13.44 -32.16 -5.58
C VAL A 480 -12.10 -32.19 -6.31
N LEU A 481 -10.98 -32.19 -5.57
CA LEU A 481 -9.64 -32.23 -6.15
C LEU A 481 -9.40 -33.46 -7.04
N ALA A 482 -9.96 -34.59 -6.68
CA ALA A 482 -9.90 -35.83 -7.47
C ALA A 482 -10.86 -35.80 -8.68
N ALA A 483 -12.07 -35.33 -8.50
CA ALA A 483 -13.13 -35.32 -9.54
C ALA A 483 -12.78 -34.43 -10.73
N VAL A 484 -12.24 -33.24 -10.48
CA VAL A 484 -11.89 -32.29 -11.54
C VAL A 484 -10.80 -32.85 -12.49
N LYS A 485 -9.90 -33.69 -12.00
CA LYS A 485 -8.87 -34.36 -12.84
C LYS A 485 -9.47 -35.27 -13.91
N SER A 486 -10.65 -35.82 -13.70
CA SER A 486 -11.35 -36.72 -14.65
C SER A 486 -12.53 -36.03 -15.36
N ALA A 487 -12.90 -34.82 -14.94
CA ALA A 487 -14.00 -34.07 -15.53
C ALA A 487 -13.70 -33.71 -17.00
N GLU A 488 -14.75 -33.55 -17.81
CA GLU A 488 -14.64 -32.98 -19.14
C GLU A 488 -14.46 -31.46 -19.02
N VAL A 489 -13.37 -30.93 -19.57
CA VAL A 489 -13.04 -29.51 -19.53
C VAL A 489 -12.89 -29.02 -20.98
N ALA A 490 -13.64 -28.00 -21.37
CA ALA A 490 -13.54 -27.40 -22.68
C ALA A 490 -12.31 -26.46 -22.79
N PRO A 491 -11.71 -26.27 -23.98
CA PRO A 491 -10.71 -25.25 -24.22
C PRO A 491 -11.23 -23.86 -23.88
N LEU A 492 -10.33 -22.92 -23.54
CA LEU A 492 -10.68 -21.52 -23.31
C LEU A 492 -11.22 -20.89 -24.62
N VAL A 493 -12.36 -20.23 -24.49
CA VAL A 493 -12.91 -19.34 -25.53
C VAL A 493 -12.75 -17.93 -25.02
N GLU A 494 -11.97 -17.13 -25.73
CA GLU A 494 -11.62 -15.79 -25.31
C GLU A 494 -12.45 -14.73 -26.02
N GLU A 495 -12.97 -13.75 -25.27
CA GLU A 495 -13.55 -12.54 -25.84
C GLU A 495 -12.44 -11.49 -25.96
N SER A 496 -12.16 -11.09 -27.19
CA SER A 496 -11.23 -10.01 -27.50
C SER A 496 -11.69 -9.26 -28.75
N THR A 497 -11.23 -8.03 -28.92
CA THR A 497 -11.50 -7.22 -30.09
C THR A 497 -10.26 -6.41 -30.48
N ASN A 498 -10.07 -6.23 -31.79
CA ASN A 498 -9.04 -5.35 -32.33
C ASN A 498 -9.61 -3.97 -32.74
N GLU A 499 -10.83 -3.65 -32.34
CA GLU A 499 -11.42 -2.36 -32.60
C GLU A 499 -10.73 -1.24 -31.82
N PRO A 500 -10.59 -0.03 -32.41
CA PRO A 500 -10.05 1.10 -31.65
C PRO A 500 -11.04 1.54 -30.56
N LEU A 501 -10.55 2.12 -29.46
CA LEU A 501 -11.37 2.69 -28.37
C LEU A 501 -12.47 3.61 -28.91
N LEU A 502 -12.12 4.43 -29.87
CA LEU A 502 -13.05 5.32 -30.57
C LEU A 502 -12.53 5.67 -31.97
N ASP A 503 -13.43 6.12 -32.85
CA ASP A 503 -13.07 6.72 -34.12
C ASP A 503 -12.75 8.20 -33.95
N ALA A 504 -11.48 8.48 -33.65
CA ALA A 504 -10.99 9.82 -33.38
C ALA A 504 -11.19 10.81 -34.58
N SER A 505 -11.44 10.32 -35.82
CA SER A 505 -11.71 11.16 -36.98
C SER A 505 -13.10 11.82 -36.94
N LYS A 506 -14.02 11.22 -36.18
CA LYS A 506 -15.38 11.75 -36.01
C LYS A 506 -15.50 12.87 -34.97
N ILE A 507 -14.46 13.09 -34.17
CA ILE A 507 -14.47 14.13 -33.14
C ILE A 507 -14.23 15.50 -33.79
N LYS A 508 -15.19 16.40 -33.66
CA LYS A 508 -15.04 17.79 -34.08
C LYS A 508 -14.22 18.52 -33.04
N SER A 509 -12.95 18.78 -33.33
CA SER A 509 -12.06 19.50 -32.40
C SER A 509 -12.62 20.87 -32.03
N GLY A 510 -12.65 21.16 -30.74
CA GLY A 510 -12.77 22.54 -30.25
C GLY A 510 -11.49 23.34 -30.56
N LYS A 511 -11.49 24.63 -30.20
CA LYS A 511 -10.31 25.47 -30.45
C LYS A 511 -9.96 26.24 -29.18
N VAL A 512 -8.68 26.46 -28.96
CA VAL A 512 -8.18 27.42 -27.98
C VAL A 512 -8.60 28.82 -28.46
N LYS A 513 -9.37 29.52 -27.63
CA LYS A 513 -9.83 30.91 -27.87
C LYS A 513 -8.80 31.92 -27.35
N LYS A 514 -8.15 31.61 -26.24
CA LYS A 514 -7.16 32.48 -25.59
C LYS A 514 -6.06 31.64 -24.98
N GLU A 515 -4.84 32.09 -25.14
CA GLU A 515 -3.65 31.52 -24.49
C GLU A 515 -2.95 32.61 -23.69
N SER A 516 -2.48 32.30 -22.49
CA SER A 516 -1.72 33.23 -21.63
C SER A 516 -0.81 32.45 -20.69
N LYS A 517 0.23 33.06 -20.21
CA LYS A 517 0.99 32.57 -19.06
C LYS A 517 0.25 32.87 -17.78
N THR A 518 0.46 32.02 -16.77
CA THR A 518 -0.09 32.17 -15.43
C THR A 518 0.99 31.86 -14.39
N ILE A 519 0.61 31.71 -13.13
CA ILE A 519 1.53 31.45 -12.01
C ILE A 519 2.41 30.22 -12.26
N TYR A 520 3.55 30.14 -11.64
CA TYR A 520 4.55 29.04 -11.72
C TYR A 520 5.07 28.77 -13.15
N GLY A 521 4.91 29.72 -14.07
CA GLY A 521 5.28 29.53 -15.47
C GLY A 521 4.30 28.67 -16.28
N ALA A 522 3.17 28.27 -15.69
CA ALA A 522 2.14 27.48 -16.34
C ALA A 522 1.51 28.21 -17.53
N THR A 523 1.03 27.46 -18.51
CA THR A 523 0.30 27.98 -19.66
C THR A 523 -1.19 27.73 -19.48
N LYS A 524 -2.00 28.80 -19.63
CA LYS A 524 -3.46 28.74 -19.50
C LYS A 524 -4.13 28.87 -20.87
N TRP A 525 -4.93 27.89 -21.25
CA TRP A 525 -5.77 27.86 -22.44
C TRP A 525 -7.24 28.01 -22.07
N THR A 526 -7.94 28.95 -22.68
CA THR A 526 -9.40 29.05 -22.59
C THR A 526 -9.98 28.46 -23.88
N LEU A 527 -10.76 27.41 -23.78
CA LEU A 527 -11.38 26.71 -24.90
C LEU A 527 -12.72 27.35 -25.29
N LYS A 528 -13.19 27.10 -26.52
CA LYS A 528 -14.49 27.64 -27.00
C LYS A 528 -15.70 27.08 -26.25
N ASN A 529 -15.59 25.85 -25.70
CA ASN A 529 -16.64 25.27 -24.87
C ASN A 529 -16.69 25.84 -23.43
N GLY A 530 -15.78 26.76 -23.08
CA GLY A 530 -15.72 27.40 -21.77
C GLY A 530 -14.86 26.73 -20.73
N VAL A 531 -14.22 25.60 -21.06
CA VAL A 531 -13.25 24.94 -20.21
C VAL A 531 -11.96 25.78 -20.15
N THR A 532 -11.40 25.90 -18.97
CA THR A 532 -10.05 26.44 -18.78
C THR A 532 -9.08 25.26 -18.57
N VAL A 533 -7.98 25.25 -19.32
CA VAL A 533 -6.93 24.25 -19.19
C VAL A 533 -5.64 24.93 -18.75
N THR A 534 -5.14 24.59 -17.58
CA THR A 534 -3.86 25.07 -17.03
C THR A 534 -2.84 23.95 -17.12
N VAL A 535 -1.73 24.19 -17.81
CA VAL A 535 -0.68 23.18 -18.04
C VAL A 535 0.62 23.65 -17.42
N LEU A 536 1.18 22.82 -16.56
CA LEU A 536 2.52 23.01 -15.97
C LEU A 536 3.41 21.83 -16.38
N PRO A 537 4.27 22.00 -17.41
CA PRO A 537 5.30 21.02 -17.70
C PRO A 537 6.29 20.91 -16.54
N THR A 538 6.57 19.69 -16.11
CA THR A 538 7.56 19.36 -15.06
C THR A 538 8.44 18.21 -15.50
N ASP A 539 9.60 18.07 -14.87
CA ASP A 539 10.55 16.97 -15.09
C ASP A 539 10.82 16.14 -13.82
N TYR A 540 9.99 16.30 -12.80
CA TYR A 540 10.12 15.59 -11.52
C TYR A 540 9.93 14.08 -11.66
N LYS A 541 9.02 13.66 -12.55
CA LYS A 541 8.78 12.27 -12.94
C LYS A 541 8.64 12.21 -14.48
N LYS A 542 9.63 11.65 -15.16
CA LYS A 542 9.65 11.62 -16.63
C LYS A 542 8.66 10.65 -17.24
N ASP A 543 8.18 9.71 -16.48
CA ASP A 543 7.21 8.69 -16.85
C ASP A 543 5.76 9.04 -16.49
N GLN A 544 5.48 10.29 -16.03
CA GLN A 544 4.18 10.65 -15.49
C GLN A 544 3.58 11.93 -16.11
N VAL A 545 2.29 11.83 -16.45
CA VAL A 545 1.40 12.97 -16.75
C VAL A 545 0.12 12.79 -15.93
N SER A 546 -0.25 13.80 -15.15
CA SER A 546 -1.47 13.83 -14.36
C SER A 546 -2.43 14.88 -14.90
N ILE A 547 -3.70 14.52 -15.06
CA ILE A 547 -4.78 15.34 -15.60
C ILE A 547 -5.94 15.30 -14.62
N LYS A 548 -6.47 16.45 -14.23
CA LYS A 548 -7.68 16.54 -13.41
C LYS A 548 -8.63 17.60 -13.94
N LEU A 549 -9.86 17.20 -14.27
CA LEU A 549 -10.96 18.10 -14.55
C LEU A 549 -11.83 18.21 -13.30
N THR A 550 -12.12 19.42 -12.88
CA THR A 550 -12.96 19.71 -11.71
C THR A 550 -14.13 20.62 -12.09
N MET A 551 -15.30 20.30 -11.61
CA MET A 551 -16.53 21.08 -11.67
C MET A 551 -17.12 21.19 -10.26
N ASP A 552 -17.72 22.35 -9.94
CA ASP A 552 -18.42 22.53 -8.66
C ASP A 552 -19.74 21.75 -8.63
N GLY A 553 -20.13 21.35 -7.44
CA GLY A 553 -21.41 20.73 -7.16
C GLY A 553 -21.31 19.44 -6.36
N GLY A 554 -20.66 18.41 -6.89
CA GLY A 554 -20.47 17.12 -6.23
C GLY A 554 -21.75 16.49 -5.69
N ARG A 555 -21.63 15.80 -4.56
CA ARG A 555 -22.78 15.15 -3.88
C ARG A 555 -23.87 16.13 -3.46
N THR A 556 -23.58 17.42 -3.32
CA THR A 556 -24.62 18.41 -2.99
C THR A 556 -25.66 18.57 -4.09
N LEU A 557 -25.38 18.17 -5.32
CA LEU A 557 -26.33 18.18 -6.44
C LEU A 557 -27.18 16.91 -6.54
N ILE A 558 -26.85 15.86 -5.75
CA ILE A 558 -27.60 14.62 -5.71
C ILE A 558 -28.74 14.78 -4.70
N ALA A 559 -29.95 14.40 -5.07
CA ALA A 559 -31.07 14.37 -4.15
C ALA A 559 -30.82 13.35 -3.03
N THR A 560 -31.36 13.60 -1.82
CA THR A 560 -31.07 12.73 -0.67
C THR A 560 -31.55 11.30 -0.91
N GLU A 561 -32.68 11.13 -1.57
CA GLU A 561 -33.25 9.82 -1.94
C GLU A 561 -32.41 9.06 -2.97
N ASP A 562 -31.53 9.71 -3.72
CA ASP A 562 -30.66 9.12 -4.72
C ASP A 562 -29.29 8.70 -4.15
N LEU A 563 -28.89 9.25 -3.00
CA LEU A 563 -27.58 9.01 -2.38
C LEU A 563 -27.27 7.54 -2.09
N PRO A 564 -28.22 6.66 -1.76
CA PRO A 564 -27.96 5.23 -1.62
C PRO A 564 -27.26 4.60 -2.83
N SER A 565 -27.57 5.05 -4.06
CA SER A 565 -26.91 4.57 -5.28
C SER A 565 -25.47 5.08 -5.43
N PHE A 566 -25.06 6.05 -4.62
CA PHE A 566 -23.73 6.67 -4.57
C PHE A 566 -23.05 6.47 -3.21
N GLU A 567 -23.53 5.50 -2.42
CA GLU A 567 -22.76 5.03 -1.26
C GLU A 567 -21.37 4.56 -1.74
N ASP A 568 -20.35 4.80 -0.93
CA ASP A 568 -18.95 4.73 -1.41
C ASP A 568 -18.56 3.34 -1.94
N ASN A 569 -19.02 2.26 -1.31
CA ASN A 569 -18.74 0.89 -1.78
C ASN A 569 -19.53 0.55 -3.04
N ILE A 570 -20.79 0.94 -3.11
CA ILE A 570 -21.65 0.72 -4.29
C ILE A 570 -21.08 1.48 -5.50
N TRP A 571 -20.73 2.73 -5.30
CA TRP A 571 -20.12 3.56 -6.35
C TRP A 571 -18.76 3.01 -6.82
N ALA A 572 -17.90 2.62 -5.88
CA ALA A 572 -16.59 2.05 -6.21
C ALA A 572 -16.71 0.74 -7.00
N LEU A 573 -17.67 -0.13 -6.61
CA LEU A 573 -17.92 -1.38 -7.34
C LEU A 573 -18.54 -1.17 -8.71
N PHE A 574 -19.46 -0.21 -8.84
CA PHE A 574 -19.97 0.19 -10.15
C PHE A 574 -18.82 0.60 -11.07
N LEU A 575 -17.93 1.49 -10.63
CA LEU A 575 -16.79 1.94 -11.44
C LEU A 575 -15.83 0.80 -11.78
N ARG A 576 -15.55 -0.09 -10.85
CA ARG A 576 -14.64 -1.23 -11.07
C ARG A 576 -15.18 -2.24 -12.07
N ASN A 577 -16.49 -2.52 -12.02
CA ASN A 577 -17.12 -3.54 -12.84
C ASN A 577 -17.62 -3.00 -14.18
N SER A 578 -17.71 -1.67 -14.34
CA SER A 578 -18.14 -1.07 -15.60
C SER A 578 -16.95 -0.92 -16.56
N GLY A 579 -17.18 -1.26 -17.80
CA GLY A 579 -16.28 -0.92 -18.89
C GLY A 579 -16.47 0.52 -19.36
N ILE A 580 -16.21 0.79 -20.63
CA ILE A 580 -16.46 2.10 -21.23
C ILE A 580 -17.03 1.93 -22.64
N SER A 581 -17.96 2.81 -23.05
CA SER A 581 -18.62 2.75 -24.34
C SER A 581 -19.25 1.36 -24.56
N LYS A 582 -18.95 0.70 -25.64
CA LYS A 582 -19.40 -0.66 -25.94
C LYS A 582 -18.52 -1.77 -25.35
N PHE A 583 -17.40 -1.42 -24.74
CA PHE A 583 -16.43 -2.39 -24.23
C PHE A 583 -16.68 -2.69 -22.75
N SER A 584 -16.81 -3.98 -22.45
CA SER A 584 -17.01 -4.47 -21.10
C SER A 584 -15.76 -4.30 -20.22
N SER A 585 -15.93 -4.48 -18.92
CA SER A 585 -14.81 -4.51 -17.95
C SER A 585 -13.81 -5.64 -18.20
N THR A 586 -14.17 -6.68 -18.96
CA THR A 586 -13.29 -7.78 -19.37
C THR A 586 -12.55 -7.51 -20.67
N VAL A 587 -13.15 -6.79 -21.61
CA VAL A 587 -12.56 -6.47 -22.91
C VAL A 587 -11.63 -5.25 -22.84
N LEU A 588 -12.00 -4.22 -22.09
CA LEU A 588 -11.24 -2.97 -22.01
C LEU A 588 -9.78 -3.16 -21.55
N PRO A 589 -9.46 -3.92 -20.50
CA PRO A 589 -8.07 -4.15 -20.09
C PRO A 589 -7.24 -4.85 -21.17
N LYS A 590 -7.85 -5.78 -21.93
CA LYS A 590 -7.17 -6.48 -23.03
C LYS A 590 -6.83 -5.54 -24.20
N MET A 591 -7.70 -4.57 -24.47
CA MET A 591 -7.45 -3.52 -25.47
C MET A 591 -6.36 -2.52 -25.04
N LEU A 592 -6.19 -2.36 -23.75
CA LEU A 592 -5.19 -1.47 -23.13
C LEU A 592 -3.88 -2.19 -22.81
N ALA A 593 -3.72 -3.47 -23.21
CA ALA A 593 -2.47 -4.19 -23.01
C ALA A 593 -1.29 -3.40 -23.59
N GLY A 594 -0.20 -3.30 -22.82
CA GLY A 594 0.98 -2.52 -23.21
C GLY A 594 0.81 -0.99 -23.10
N LYS A 595 -0.24 -0.48 -22.47
CA LYS A 595 -0.48 0.96 -22.29
C LYS A 595 -0.67 1.33 -20.81
N ILE A 596 -0.10 2.47 -20.41
CA ILE A 596 -0.36 3.09 -19.11
C ILE A 596 -1.24 4.31 -19.33
N ALA A 597 -2.53 4.11 -19.22
CA ALA A 597 -3.52 5.17 -19.37
C ALA A 597 -4.75 4.83 -18.54
N SER A 598 -5.25 5.81 -17.81
CA SER A 598 -6.49 5.70 -17.03
C SER A 598 -7.27 7.00 -17.04
N ALA A 599 -8.59 6.91 -16.93
CA ALA A 599 -9.47 8.04 -16.67
C ALA A 599 -10.65 7.57 -15.82
N ASN A 600 -10.80 8.13 -14.64
CA ASN A 600 -11.81 7.72 -13.67
C ASN A 600 -12.66 8.93 -13.25
N PRO A 601 -13.99 8.84 -13.30
CA PRO A 601 -14.87 9.86 -12.77
C PRO A 601 -14.83 9.84 -11.24
N PHE A 602 -14.98 11.01 -10.62
CA PHE A 602 -15.11 11.17 -9.18
C PHE A 602 -16.28 12.09 -8.83
N ILE A 603 -16.91 11.84 -7.69
CA ILE A 603 -17.96 12.68 -7.11
C ILE A 603 -17.63 12.86 -5.62
N SER A 604 -17.05 14.01 -5.29
CA SER A 604 -16.75 14.42 -3.91
C SER A 604 -17.89 15.22 -3.32
N ASN A 605 -17.79 15.66 -2.08
CA ASN A 605 -18.85 16.42 -1.44
C ASN A 605 -19.25 17.69 -2.20
N LEU A 606 -18.29 18.53 -2.60
CA LEU A 606 -18.52 19.82 -3.25
C LEU A 606 -18.14 19.87 -4.72
N THR A 607 -17.42 18.87 -5.22
CA THR A 607 -16.92 18.85 -6.59
C THR A 607 -17.10 17.48 -7.24
N HIS A 608 -17.14 17.48 -8.58
CA HIS A 608 -17.11 16.25 -9.37
C HIS A 608 -16.27 16.47 -10.62
N GLY A 609 -15.85 15.40 -11.27
CA GLY A 609 -15.01 15.53 -12.44
C GLY A 609 -14.37 14.22 -12.85
N VAL A 610 -13.24 14.31 -13.57
CA VAL A 610 -12.47 13.16 -14.04
C VAL A 610 -11.00 13.35 -13.71
N SER A 611 -10.41 12.36 -13.10
CA SER A 611 -8.96 12.23 -12.92
C SER A 611 -8.39 11.26 -13.93
N ALA A 612 -7.32 11.64 -14.64
CA ALA A 612 -6.63 10.77 -15.59
C ALA A 612 -5.12 10.79 -15.34
N SER A 613 -4.49 9.69 -15.67
CA SER A 613 -3.03 9.52 -15.56
C SER A 613 -2.50 8.75 -16.75
N SER A 614 -1.29 9.08 -17.18
CA SER A 614 -0.60 8.36 -18.25
C SER A 614 0.91 8.54 -18.20
N THR A 615 1.62 7.76 -19.03
CA THR A 615 2.95 8.13 -19.50
C THR A 615 2.83 9.18 -20.62
N PRO A 616 3.91 9.91 -20.94
CA PRO A 616 3.91 10.77 -22.14
C PRO A 616 3.58 10.03 -23.44
N LYS A 617 3.99 8.76 -23.57
CA LYS A 617 3.73 7.88 -24.74
C LYS A 617 2.23 7.59 -24.90
N ASP A 618 1.52 7.38 -23.78
CA ASP A 618 0.14 6.91 -23.77
C ASP A 618 -0.90 8.05 -23.54
N LEU A 619 -0.45 9.30 -23.60
CA LEU A 619 -1.26 10.48 -23.28
C LEU A 619 -2.53 10.59 -24.15
N GLU A 620 -2.45 10.27 -25.44
CA GLU A 620 -3.64 10.28 -26.30
C GLU A 620 -4.65 9.20 -25.88
N THR A 621 -4.19 8.02 -25.49
CA THR A 621 -5.08 6.96 -24.99
C THR A 621 -5.80 7.41 -23.70
N ALA A 622 -5.09 8.05 -22.76
CA ALA A 622 -5.71 8.59 -21.55
C ALA A 622 -6.76 9.67 -21.89
N LEU A 623 -6.49 10.55 -22.85
CA LEU A 623 -7.45 11.57 -23.29
C LEU A 623 -8.65 10.97 -24.07
N GLN A 624 -8.48 9.85 -24.74
CA GLN A 624 -9.59 9.09 -25.35
C GLN A 624 -10.50 8.50 -24.27
N LEU A 625 -9.94 7.84 -23.27
CA LEU A 625 -10.68 7.34 -22.11
C LEU A 625 -11.39 8.49 -21.39
N PHE A 626 -10.68 9.57 -21.14
CA PHE A 626 -11.24 10.77 -20.53
C PHE A 626 -12.44 11.32 -21.33
N TYR A 627 -12.35 11.39 -22.64
CA TYR A 627 -13.43 11.83 -23.52
C TYR A 627 -14.64 10.91 -23.45
N LEU A 628 -14.41 9.60 -23.49
CA LEU A 628 -15.48 8.59 -23.41
C LEU A 628 -16.19 8.61 -22.07
N THR A 629 -15.48 8.89 -20.96
CA THR A 629 -16.09 9.04 -19.63
C THR A 629 -17.20 10.11 -19.61
N PHE A 630 -17.07 11.16 -20.40
CA PHE A 630 -18.11 12.18 -20.55
C PHE A 630 -19.15 11.86 -21.59
N THR A 631 -18.73 11.30 -22.73
CA THR A 631 -19.58 11.27 -23.95
C THR A 631 -20.27 9.93 -24.15
N ASP A 632 -19.66 8.86 -23.66
CA ASP A 632 -20.17 7.50 -23.87
C ASP A 632 -19.86 6.58 -22.67
N PRO A 633 -20.29 6.96 -21.44
CA PRO A 633 -20.14 6.10 -20.27
C PRO A 633 -21.01 4.84 -20.44
N ARG A 634 -20.53 3.73 -19.87
CA ARG A 634 -21.24 2.44 -19.95
C ARG A 634 -22.10 2.22 -18.71
N PHE A 635 -23.35 1.85 -18.93
CA PHE A 635 -24.30 1.43 -17.89
C PHE A 635 -24.90 0.09 -18.31
N ASP A 636 -24.36 -0.98 -17.76
CA ASP A 636 -24.78 -2.36 -18.06
C ASP A 636 -25.36 -3.00 -16.82
N GLU A 637 -26.58 -3.52 -16.95
CA GLU A 637 -27.31 -4.10 -15.83
C GLU A 637 -26.60 -5.34 -15.26
N ASN A 638 -26.00 -6.18 -16.11
CA ASN A 638 -25.31 -7.37 -15.64
C ASN A 638 -24.03 -7.01 -14.87
N GLU A 639 -23.27 -6.02 -15.35
CA GLU A 639 -22.06 -5.52 -14.67
C GLU A 639 -22.42 -4.90 -13.31
N TYR A 640 -23.53 -4.14 -13.24
CA TYR A 640 -24.04 -3.56 -11.99
C TYR A 640 -24.49 -4.65 -11.02
N GLN A 641 -25.29 -5.61 -11.48
CA GLN A 641 -25.79 -6.69 -10.63
C GLN A 641 -24.68 -7.59 -10.10
N THR A 642 -23.64 -7.83 -10.89
CA THR A 642 -22.42 -8.53 -10.43
C THR A 642 -21.82 -7.82 -9.22
N GLY A 643 -21.63 -6.51 -9.27
CA GLY A 643 -21.13 -5.72 -8.14
C GLY A 643 -22.04 -5.79 -6.92
N ILE A 644 -23.36 -5.63 -7.11
CA ILE A 644 -24.35 -5.71 -6.01
C ILE A 644 -24.34 -7.11 -5.35
N GLN A 645 -24.24 -8.18 -6.13
CA GLN A 645 -24.16 -9.54 -5.58
C GLN A 645 -22.86 -9.75 -4.77
N GLN A 646 -21.75 -9.15 -5.18
CA GLN A 646 -20.49 -9.19 -4.41
C GLN A 646 -20.64 -8.52 -3.04
N ILE A 647 -21.28 -7.33 -2.99
CA ILE A 647 -21.56 -6.64 -1.71
C ILE A 647 -22.50 -7.46 -0.84
N LYS A 648 -23.61 -7.94 -1.39
CA LYS A 648 -24.59 -8.76 -0.66
C LYS A 648 -23.99 -10.04 -0.09
N ALA A 649 -22.97 -10.58 -0.71
CA ALA A 649 -22.32 -11.79 -0.22
C ALA A 649 -21.47 -11.55 1.04
N VAL A 650 -20.85 -10.36 1.18
CA VAL A 650 -19.93 -10.05 2.30
C VAL A 650 -20.61 -9.27 3.43
N LEU A 651 -21.66 -8.50 3.14
CA LEU A 651 -22.32 -7.63 4.10
C LEU A 651 -22.81 -8.35 5.38
N PRO A 652 -23.40 -9.57 5.34
CA PRO A 652 -23.83 -10.27 6.55
C PRO A 652 -22.68 -10.56 7.53
N ASN A 653 -21.47 -10.70 7.05
CA ASN A 653 -20.28 -10.92 7.87
C ASN A 653 -19.69 -9.58 8.33
N LEU A 654 -19.59 -8.58 7.44
CA LEU A 654 -19.21 -7.20 7.82
C LEU A 654 -20.11 -6.66 8.93
N SER A 655 -21.39 -6.98 8.92
CA SER A 655 -22.34 -6.58 9.96
C SER A 655 -22.10 -7.25 11.33
N LYS A 656 -21.04 -8.06 11.48
CA LYS A 656 -20.57 -8.62 12.74
C LYS A 656 -19.18 -8.12 13.12
N ASP A 657 -18.49 -7.45 12.20
CA ASP A 657 -17.18 -6.87 12.45
C ASP A 657 -17.29 -5.65 13.38
N PRO A 658 -16.64 -5.64 14.54
CA PRO A 658 -16.77 -4.56 15.50
C PRO A 658 -16.28 -3.20 14.96
N ASP A 659 -15.21 -3.18 14.18
CA ASP A 659 -14.66 -1.96 13.63
C ASP A 659 -15.56 -1.36 12.55
N PHE A 660 -16.20 -2.21 11.72
CA PHE A 660 -17.19 -1.79 10.74
C PHE A 660 -18.42 -1.18 11.42
N LEU A 661 -18.99 -1.87 12.40
CA LEU A 661 -20.16 -1.37 13.14
C LEU A 661 -19.83 -0.08 13.92
N TYR A 662 -18.65 -0.01 14.52
CA TYR A 662 -18.17 1.20 15.18
C TYR A 662 -18.06 2.37 14.20
N GLY A 663 -17.55 2.15 12.99
CA GLY A 663 -17.48 3.15 11.93
C GLY A 663 -18.85 3.77 11.63
N ILE A 664 -19.87 2.93 11.46
CA ILE A 664 -21.27 3.36 11.24
C ILE A 664 -21.81 4.15 12.44
N ALA A 665 -21.64 3.64 13.65
CA ALA A 665 -22.11 4.29 14.86
C ALA A 665 -21.43 5.65 15.09
N LYS A 666 -20.12 5.71 14.93
CA LYS A 666 -19.33 6.94 15.02
C LYS A 666 -19.80 8.00 14.03
N ASN A 667 -20.02 7.64 12.77
CA ASN A 667 -20.50 8.58 11.74
C ASN A 667 -21.90 9.13 12.09
N LYS A 668 -22.78 8.31 12.64
CA LYS A 668 -24.10 8.77 13.14
C LYS A 668 -23.95 9.84 14.21
N VAL A 669 -23.01 9.68 15.14
CA VAL A 669 -22.74 10.66 16.20
C VAL A 669 -22.07 11.90 15.60
N PHE A 670 -21.00 11.76 14.83
CA PHE A 670 -20.24 12.86 14.24
C PHE A 670 -21.10 13.77 13.37
N TYR A 671 -22.06 13.21 12.63
CA TYR A 671 -22.91 13.95 11.69
C TYR A 671 -24.37 14.08 12.16
N ASN A 672 -24.65 13.84 13.45
CA ASN A 672 -25.98 13.98 14.07
C ASN A 672 -27.07 13.26 13.26
N ASN A 673 -26.84 12.00 12.88
CA ASN A 673 -27.75 11.20 12.06
C ASN A 673 -28.20 11.91 10.77
N ASN A 674 -27.36 12.72 10.15
CA ASN A 674 -27.68 13.42 8.91
C ASN A 674 -28.05 12.43 7.80
N PRO A 675 -29.27 12.49 7.21
CA PRO A 675 -29.72 11.52 6.21
C PRO A 675 -28.93 11.54 4.90
N ARG A 676 -28.05 12.50 4.74
CA ARG A 676 -27.14 12.57 3.58
C ARG A 676 -25.82 11.84 3.79
N VAL A 677 -25.54 11.37 5.00
CA VAL A 677 -24.45 10.44 5.32
C VAL A 677 -24.96 9.02 5.08
N THR A 678 -24.52 8.40 4.02
CA THR A 678 -24.95 7.05 3.62
C THR A 678 -23.95 6.02 4.12
N GLU A 679 -24.46 4.97 4.74
CA GLU A 679 -23.69 3.84 5.24
C GLU A 679 -24.06 2.59 4.44
N LEU A 680 -23.12 1.65 4.33
CA LEU A 680 -23.36 0.37 3.67
C LEU A 680 -24.25 -0.51 4.56
N THR A 681 -25.54 -0.60 4.23
CA THR A 681 -26.54 -1.40 4.92
C THR A 681 -27.41 -2.16 3.91
N GLU A 682 -28.16 -3.16 4.35
CA GLU A 682 -29.14 -3.84 3.49
C GLU A 682 -30.13 -2.84 2.88
N GLU A 683 -30.64 -1.91 3.68
CA GLU A 683 -31.56 -0.86 3.23
C GLU A 683 -30.95 0.02 2.14
N THR A 684 -29.67 0.39 2.28
CA THR A 684 -28.94 1.18 1.29
C THR A 684 -28.80 0.41 -0.03
N ILE A 685 -28.47 -0.88 0.03
CA ILE A 685 -28.35 -1.74 -1.15
C ILE A 685 -29.71 -1.93 -1.84
N GLU A 686 -30.80 -2.08 -1.08
CA GLU A 686 -32.16 -2.23 -1.63
C GLU A 686 -32.65 -0.97 -2.35
N LYS A 687 -32.25 0.21 -1.88
CA LYS A 687 -32.58 1.51 -2.50
C LYS A 687 -31.69 1.84 -3.69
N ALA A 688 -30.49 1.30 -3.75
CA ALA A 688 -29.56 1.57 -4.84
C ALA A 688 -30.00 0.90 -6.15
N ASN A 689 -29.87 1.62 -7.28
CA ASN A 689 -30.20 1.06 -8.59
C ASN A 689 -29.45 1.76 -9.72
N LEU A 690 -29.21 1.02 -10.82
CA LEU A 690 -28.44 1.49 -11.97
C LEU A 690 -29.11 2.67 -12.68
N ALA A 691 -30.43 2.70 -12.76
CA ALA A 691 -31.16 3.79 -13.44
C ALA A 691 -30.94 5.14 -12.73
N THR A 692 -30.86 5.13 -11.41
CA THR A 692 -30.49 6.32 -10.61
C THR A 692 -29.03 6.72 -10.88
N ILE A 693 -28.11 5.76 -10.89
CA ILE A 693 -26.71 6.04 -11.22
C ILE A 693 -26.61 6.69 -12.61
N GLU A 694 -27.22 6.09 -13.62
CA GLU A 694 -27.21 6.61 -14.99
C GLU A 694 -27.80 8.03 -15.08
N ARG A 695 -28.97 8.24 -14.50
CA ARG A 695 -29.65 9.53 -14.52
C ARG A 695 -28.81 10.64 -13.88
N VAL A 696 -28.29 10.39 -12.67
CA VAL A 696 -27.49 11.37 -11.92
C VAL A 696 -26.12 11.58 -12.59
N TYR A 697 -25.50 10.50 -13.06
CA TYR A 697 -24.24 10.61 -13.80
C TYR A 697 -24.39 11.52 -15.03
N ARG A 698 -25.40 11.23 -15.87
CA ARG A 698 -25.67 12.06 -17.05
C ARG A 698 -26.02 13.50 -16.70
N GLN A 699 -26.66 13.74 -15.53
CA GLN A 699 -26.90 15.09 -15.04
C GLN A 699 -25.61 15.83 -14.66
N LEU A 700 -24.69 15.16 -13.99
CA LEU A 700 -23.43 15.76 -13.52
C LEU A 700 -22.40 15.95 -14.65
N PHE A 701 -22.30 14.99 -15.58
CA PHE A 701 -21.27 14.93 -16.60
C PHE A 701 -21.69 15.43 -18.00
N ASN A 702 -22.86 16.02 -18.16
CA ASN A 702 -23.31 16.55 -19.46
C ASN A 702 -22.93 18.02 -19.74
N ASN A 703 -22.20 18.66 -18.82
CA ASN A 703 -21.94 20.08 -18.88
C ASN A 703 -20.57 20.45 -18.30
N VAL A 704 -19.64 20.85 -19.17
CA VAL A 704 -18.32 21.30 -18.76
C VAL A 704 -18.18 22.84 -18.71
N ALA A 705 -19.29 23.59 -18.69
CA ALA A 705 -19.22 25.05 -18.60
C ALA A 705 -18.60 25.46 -17.26
N GLY A 706 -17.53 26.25 -17.29
CA GLY A 706 -16.80 26.67 -16.10
C GLY A 706 -15.86 25.61 -15.51
N ALA A 707 -15.75 24.43 -16.13
CA ALA A 707 -14.82 23.41 -15.68
C ALA A 707 -13.37 23.88 -15.79
N GLU A 708 -12.57 23.49 -14.83
CA GLU A 708 -11.12 23.63 -14.86
C GLU A 708 -10.44 22.30 -15.10
N VAL A 709 -9.47 22.29 -16.00
CA VAL A 709 -8.57 21.17 -16.22
C VAL A 709 -7.15 21.61 -15.83
N ILE A 710 -6.52 20.85 -14.97
CA ILE A 710 -5.11 21.04 -14.62
C ILE A 710 -4.34 19.84 -15.13
N ILE A 711 -3.23 20.11 -15.83
CA ILE A 711 -2.32 19.08 -16.37
C ILE A 711 -0.92 19.40 -15.84
N VAL A 712 -0.33 18.45 -15.11
CA VAL A 712 1.03 18.56 -14.56
C VAL A 712 1.82 17.30 -14.91
N GLY A 713 3.05 17.48 -15.32
CA GLY A 713 3.94 16.36 -15.60
C GLY A 713 4.80 16.56 -16.86
N ASN A 714 5.38 15.46 -17.33
CA ASN A 714 6.28 15.50 -18.48
C ASN A 714 5.49 15.61 -19.80
N VAL A 715 5.16 16.83 -20.18
CA VAL A 715 4.40 17.14 -21.39
C VAL A 715 5.08 18.21 -22.23
N ASP A 716 4.98 18.05 -23.54
CA ASP A 716 5.32 19.08 -24.50
C ASP A 716 4.03 19.84 -24.94
N LEU A 717 4.04 21.17 -24.85
CA LEU A 717 2.87 22.00 -25.12
C LEU A 717 2.43 21.94 -26.59
N ALA A 718 3.35 21.73 -27.53
CA ALA A 718 3.03 21.72 -28.95
C ALA A 718 2.29 20.43 -29.33
N THR A 719 2.68 19.30 -28.74
CA THR A 719 2.03 18.00 -28.96
C THR A 719 0.73 17.88 -28.13
N LEU A 720 0.68 18.42 -26.92
CA LEU A 720 -0.48 18.36 -26.05
C LEU A 720 -1.66 19.25 -26.57
N LYS A 721 -1.39 20.44 -27.08
CA LYS A 721 -2.43 21.40 -27.46
C LYS A 721 -3.44 20.85 -28.49
N PRO A 722 -3.04 20.19 -29.57
CA PRO A 722 -3.98 19.55 -30.51
C PRO A 722 -4.84 18.47 -29.85
N LEU A 723 -4.30 17.71 -28.92
CA LEU A 723 -5.04 16.67 -28.18
C LEU A 723 -6.07 17.28 -27.23
N VAL A 724 -5.71 18.35 -26.52
CA VAL A 724 -6.62 19.12 -25.68
C VAL A 724 -7.75 19.74 -26.50
N GLU A 725 -7.44 20.34 -27.67
CA GLU A 725 -8.45 20.87 -28.60
C GLU A 725 -9.41 19.78 -29.06
N LYS A 726 -8.88 18.58 -29.34
CA LYS A 726 -9.63 17.44 -29.85
C LYS A 726 -10.52 16.82 -28.78
N TYR A 727 -9.97 16.40 -27.65
CA TYR A 727 -10.69 15.60 -26.66
C TYR A 727 -11.38 16.45 -25.58
N ILE A 728 -10.73 17.51 -25.07
CA ILE A 728 -11.31 18.37 -24.03
C ILE A 728 -12.17 19.48 -24.66
N GLY A 729 -11.70 20.05 -25.76
CA GLY A 729 -12.42 21.13 -26.45
C GLY A 729 -13.73 20.72 -27.12
N SER A 730 -13.95 19.42 -27.32
CA SER A 730 -15.16 18.84 -27.89
C SER A 730 -16.19 18.36 -26.83
N LEU A 731 -15.84 18.44 -25.55
CA LEU A 731 -16.76 18.04 -24.47
C LEU A 731 -18.04 18.90 -24.45
N PRO A 732 -19.18 18.33 -24.00
CA PRO A 732 -20.47 18.98 -24.04
C PRO A 732 -20.51 20.22 -23.13
N LYS A 733 -21.10 21.31 -23.63
CA LYS A 733 -21.24 22.57 -22.94
C LYS A 733 -22.70 22.87 -22.60
N GLY A 734 -23.00 23.04 -21.33
CA GLY A 734 -24.28 23.58 -20.87
C GLY A 734 -24.35 25.11 -20.88
N LYS A 735 -25.46 25.65 -20.42
CA LYS A 735 -25.73 27.11 -20.43
C LYS A 735 -24.98 27.85 -19.29
N LYS A 736 -24.81 27.22 -18.12
CA LYS A 736 -24.17 27.78 -16.93
C LYS A 736 -23.26 26.74 -16.28
N ALA A 737 -22.22 27.20 -15.59
CA ALA A 737 -21.43 26.40 -14.68
C ALA A 737 -22.31 25.84 -13.55
N THR A 738 -21.98 24.63 -13.09
CA THR A 738 -22.57 24.08 -11.89
C THR A 738 -22.02 24.77 -10.65
N THR A 739 -22.79 24.81 -9.59
CA THR A 739 -22.37 25.30 -8.27
C THR A 739 -22.91 24.35 -7.21
N TRP A 740 -22.19 24.20 -6.11
CA TRP A 740 -22.65 23.34 -5.03
C TRP A 740 -23.89 23.94 -4.31
N ASN A 741 -24.76 23.04 -3.82
CA ASN A 741 -25.98 23.43 -3.10
C ASN A 741 -25.68 23.51 -1.60
N LYS A 742 -25.66 24.74 -1.07
CA LYS A 742 -25.39 24.99 0.36
C LYS A 742 -26.34 24.23 1.30
N ALA A 743 -27.61 24.07 0.95
CA ALA A 743 -28.59 23.38 1.77
C ALA A 743 -28.32 21.88 1.92
N ASN A 744 -27.55 21.30 1.00
CA ASN A 744 -27.18 19.88 0.97
C ASN A 744 -25.77 19.62 1.52
N CYS A 745 -25.09 20.61 2.05
CA CYS A 745 -23.80 20.41 2.70
C CYS A 745 -23.97 19.66 4.01
N ILE A 746 -23.05 18.73 4.28
CA ILE A 746 -23.00 17.99 5.53
C ILE A 746 -22.02 18.71 6.46
N ASP A 747 -22.43 18.90 7.71
CA ASP A 747 -21.58 19.43 8.76
C ASP A 747 -21.58 18.52 9.98
N VAL A 748 -20.56 18.65 10.82
CA VAL A 748 -20.43 17.86 12.05
C VAL A 748 -21.37 18.38 13.13
N ALA A 749 -21.71 17.53 14.09
CA ALA A 749 -22.44 17.88 15.28
C ALA A 749 -21.67 18.95 16.09
N THR A 750 -22.38 19.75 16.87
CA THR A 750 -21.81 20.79 17.74
C THR A 750 -22.17 20.53 19.19
N GLY A 751 -21.36 21.08 20.10
CA GLY A 751 -21.50 20.90 21.55
C GLY A 751 -20.56 19.81 22.09
N ALA A 752 -20.76 19.44 23.35
CA ALA A 752 -20.02 18.37 24.00
C ALA A 752 -20.85 17.07 23.91
N ILE A 753 -20.34 16.07 23.22
CA ILE A 753 -21.01 14.79 22.97
C ILE A 753 -20.02 13.68 23.32
N GLU A 754 -20.43 12.77 24.18
CA GLU A 754 -19.67 11.57 24.55
C GLU A 754 -20.56 10.36 24.33
N GLU A 755 -20.10 9.37 23.58
CA GLU A 755 -20.86 8.17 23.27
C GLU A 755 -19.96 6.93 23.38
N THR A 756 -20.47 5.88 24.01
CA THR A 756 -19.80 4.59 24.10
C THR A 756 -20.58 3.54 23.30
N VAL A 757 -19.96 2.99 22.31
CA VAL A 757 -20.48 1.92 21.44
C VAL A 757 -19.98 0.57 21.98
N LYS A 758 -20.86 -0.22 22.58
CA LYS A 758 -20.50 -1.55 23.11
C LYS A 758 -20.83 -2.62 22.08
N LEU A 759 -19.81 -3.39 21.67
CA LEU A 759 -19.92 -4.42 20.65
C LEU A 759 -19.25 -5.72 21.12
N PRO A 760 -19.78 -6.90 20.72
CA PRO A 760 -19.11 -8.16 20.94
C PRO A 760 -17.82 -8.23 20.12
N MET A 761 -16.73 -8.73 20.72
CA MET A 761 -15.45 -8.91 20.05
C MET A 761 -14.64 -10.03 20.68
N GLN A 762 -13.86 -10.73 19.87
CA GLN A 762 -13.02 -11.84 20.33
C GLN A 762 -11.79 -11.35 21.12
N THR A 763 -11.19 -10.27 20.67
CA THR A 763 -10.08 -9.61 21.38
C THR A 763 -10.60 -8.34 22.02
N PRO A 764 -10.77 -8.29 23.35
CA PRO A 764 -11.25 -7.10 24.03
C PRO A 764 -10.30 -5.92 23.79
N LYS A 765 -10.81 -4.86 23.18
CA LYS A 765 -10.09 -3.60 22.96
C LYS A 765 -11.06 -2.42 23.10
N SER A 766 -10.53 -1.26 23.39
CA SER A 766 -11.24 0.01 23.27
C SER A 766 -10.57 0.88 22.23
N THR A 767 -11.38 1.51 21.37
CA THR A 767 -10.90 2.49 20.39
C THR A 767 -11.55 3.82 20.68
N VAL A 768 -10.75 4.82 21.00
CA VAL A 768 -11.21 6.18 21.36
C VAL A 768 -10.97 7.10 20.16
N HIS A 769 -12.01 7.79 19.71
CA HIS A 769 -11.91 8.84 18.70
C HIS A 769 -12.47 10.14 19.22
N GLN A 770 -11.60 11.13 19.45
CA GLN A 770 -11.97 12.49 19.86
C GLN A 770 -11.92 13.40 18.64
N LEU A 771 -12.92 14.29 18.52
CA LEU A 771 -13.01 15.32 17.51
C LEU A 771 -13.31 16.66 18.18
N TYR A 772 -12.39 17.60 18.07
CA TYR A 772 -12.63 19.00 18.42
C TYR A 772 -12.85 19.80 17.13
N THR A 773 -13.85 20.66 17.11
CA THR A 773 -14.15 21.50 15.95
C THR A 773 -14.30 22.96 16.30
N ALA A 774 -13.84 23.84 15.40
CA ALA A 774 -14.00 25.27 15.57
C ALA A 774 -14.25 25.97 14.24
N TYR A 775 -15.24 26.86 14.22
CA TYR A 775 -15.53 27.71 13.06
C TYR A 775 -14.69 28.99 13.18
N LEU A 776 -13.52 28.95 12.56
CA LEU A 776 -12.51 30.00 12.56
C LEU A 776 -12.06 30.28 11.13
N PRO A 777 -11.61 31.51 10.83
CA PRO A 777 -11.00 31.82 9.54
C PRO A 777 -9.82 30.88 9.23
N VAL A 778 -9.76 30.37 8.01
CA VAL A 778 -8.72 29.48 7.55
C VAL A 778 -8.00 30.05 6.34
N ASP A 779 -6.73 30.33 6.48
CA ASP A 779 -5.82 30.70 5.41
C ASP A 779 -4.62 29.73 5.34
N ILE A 780 -3.66 29.99 4.47
CA ILE A 780 -2.46 29.15 4.33
C ILE A 780 -1.61 29.18 5.61
N LYS A 781 -1.52 30.35 6.28
CA LYS A 781 -0.78 30.46 7.55
C LYS A 781 -1.45 29.61 8.63
N THR A 782 -2.76 29.62 8.70
CA THR A 782 -3.53 28.77 9.61
C THR A 782 -3.18 27.29 9.40
N ASN A 783 -3.19 26.80 8.15
CA ASN A 783 -2.86 25.41 7.85
C ASN A 783 -1.40 25.07 8.20
N VAL A 784 -0.44 25.93 7.94
CA VAL A 784 0.96 25.75 8.37
C VAL A 784 1.09 25.74 9.90
N THR A 785 0.31 26.56 10.60
CA THR A 785 0.25 26.57 12.07
C THR A 785 -0.28 25.23 12.61
N LEU A 786 -1.34 24.68 11.96
CA LEU A 786 -1.91 23.39 12.31
C LEU A 786 -0.95 22.22 12.01
N ASP A 787 -0.20 22.28 10.90
CA ASP A 787 0.84 21.29 10.59
C ASP A 787 1.91 21.25 11.71
N ALA A 788 2.38 22.43 12.17
CA ALA A 788 3.33 22.53 13.26
C ALA A 788 2.73 22.06 14.60
N ALA A 789 1.49 22.45 14.89
CA ALA A 789 0.79 22.05 16.10
C ALA A 789 0.58 20.53 16.16
N ASN A 790 0.25 19.91 15.03
CA ASN A 790 0.07 18.46 14.90
C ASN A 790 1.37 17.71 15.20
N TYR A 791 2.47 18.12 14.57
CA TYR A 791 3.78 17.50 14.81
C TYR A 791 4.18 17.52 16.28
N ILE A 792 3.92 18.64 16.96
CA ILE A 792 4.20 18.77 18.39
C ILE A 792 3.24 17.91 19.22
N LEU A 793 1.96 17.87 18.88
CA LEU A 793 0.97 17.06 19.57
C LEU A 793 1.29 15.57 19.48
N ASP A 794 1.74 15.09 18.32
CA ASP A 794 2.19 13.71 18.15
C ASP A 794 3.39 13.39 19.05
N MET A 795 4.36 14.32 19.21
CA MET A 795 5.46 14.14 20.17
C MET A 795 4.96 14.07 21.62
N ILE A 796 4.01 14.95 22.00
CA ILE A 796 3.42 14.98 23.34
C ILE A 796 2.72 13.66 23.66
N TYR A 797 1.90 13.15 22.73
CA TYR A 797 1.14 11.92 22.93
C TYR A 797 2.01 10.67 22.88
N THR A 798 3.01 10.63 22.01
CA THR A 798 3.99 9.54 21.99
C THR A 798 4.65 9.42 23.37
N LYS A 799 5.08 10.54 23.96
CA LYS A 799 5.68 10.52 25.29
C LYS A 799 4.67 10.14 26.39
N SER A 800 3.55 10.87 26.50
CA SER A 800 2.66 10.76 27.66
C SER A 800 1.78 9.52 27.66
N ILE A 801 1.42 8.97 26.49
CA ILE A 801 0.47 7.86 26.37
C ILE A 801 1.16 6.55 26.00
N ARG A 802 2.11 6.59 25.05
CA ARG A 802 2.82 5.39 24.61
C ARG A 802 3.99 5.06 25.53
N GLU A 803 4.89 6.02 25.78
CA GLU A 803 6.14 5.75 26.51
C GLU A 803 5.94 5.71 28.04
N ASP A 804 5.28 6.73 28.61
CA ASP A 804 5.13 6.85 30.06
C ASP A 804 4.11 5.85 30.63
N GLU A 805 3.05 5.52 29.88
CA GLU A 805 1.96 4.64 30.32
C GLU A 805 2.02 3.22 29.73
N GLY A 806 2.68 3.04 28.60
CA GLY A 806 2.75 1.73 27.91
C GLY A 806 1.39 1.15 27.54
N GLY A 807 0.34 1.99 27.47
CA GLY A 807 -1.05 1.56 27.33
C GLY A 807 -1.58 1.53 25.91
N THR A 808 -0.77 1.91 24.94
CA THR A 808 -1.11 1.84 23.49
C THR A 808 0.15 1.66 22.65
N TYR A 809 -0.01 1.04 21.49
CA TYR A 809 1.05 1.01 20.48
C TYR A 809 1.31 2.38 19.88
N GLY A 810 0.27 3.21 19.72
CA GLY A 810 0.40 4.56 19.17
C GLY A 810 -0.87 5.39 19.29
N VAL A 811 -0.68 6.70 19.29
CA VAL A 811 -1.75 7.71 19.23
C VAL A 811 -1.58 8.51 17.96
N GLY A 812 -2.61 8.57 17.12
CA GLY A 812 -2.63 9.43 15.94
C GLY A 812 -3.36 10.74 16.22
N SER A 813 -2.79 11.85 15.78
CA SER A 813 -3.50 13.14 15.74
C SER A 813 -3.57 13.69 14.31
N ALA A 814 -4.61 14.51 14.01
CA ALA A 814 -4.73 15.19 12.73
C ALA A 814 -5.43 16.55 12.95
N LEU A 815 -4.72 17.62 12.64
CA LEU A 815 -5.23 18.97 12.69
C LEU A 815 -5.41 19.50 11.26
N GLN A 816 -6.64 19.88 10.89
CA GLN A 816 -6.96 20.24 9.52
C GLN A 816 -7.86 21.49 9.48
N GLY A 817 -7.49 22.48 8.67
CA GLY A 817 -8.31 23.64 8.36
C GLY A 817 -8.90 23.54 6.96
N ARG A 818 -10.20 23.85 6.81
CA ARG A 818 -10.89 23.93 5.54
C ARG A 818 -11.64 25.23 5.37
N ARG A 819 -11.71 25.74 4.12
CA ARG A 819 -12.43 27.00 3.80
C ARG A 819 -13.87 26.76 3.34
N LYS A 820 -14.17 25.59 2.80
CA LYS A 820 -15.50 25.25 2.23
C LYS A 820 -16.03 23.94 2.82
N PRO A 821 -17.36 23.77 2.95
CA PRO A 821 -18.43 24.75 2.69
C PRO A 821 -18.49 25.89 3.71
N ALA A 822 -17.86 25.74 4.86
CA ALA A 822 -17.64 26.74 5.89
C ALA A 822 -16.17 26.70 6.33
N GLU A 823 -15.64 27.82 6.77
CA GLU A 823 -14.31 27.88 7.38
C GLU A 823 -14.36 27.18 8.74
N ARG A 824 -13.63 26.06 8.84
CA ARG A 824 -13.62 25.21 10.03
C ARG A 824 -12.27 24.53 10.21
N ILE A 825 -11.89 24.37 11.46
CA ILE A 825 -10.74 23.59 11.90
C ILE A 825 -11.27 22.34 12.61
N ASP A 826 -10.72 21.19 12.27
CA ASP A 826 -10.99 19.89 12.88
C ASP A 826 -9.70 19.37 13.53
N VAL A 827 -9.78 18.91 14.78
CA VAL A 827 -8.70 18.21 15.51
C VAL A 827 -9.17 16.83 15.88
N HIS A 828 -8.59 15.83 15.28
CA HIS A 828 -8.84 14.42 15.55
C HIS A 828 -7.75 13.86 16.45
N VAL A 829 -8.13 13.04 17.44
CA VAL A 829 -7.22 12.22 18.23
C VAL A 829 -7.78 10.80 18.22
N LEU A 830 -6.96 9.82 17.88
CA LEU A 830 -7.38 8.42 17.72
C LEU A 830 -6.34 7.48 18.34
N PHE A 831 -6.77 6.57 19.18
CA PHE A 831 -5.94 5.48 19.70
C PHE A 831 -6.77 4.26 20.06
N SER A 832 -6.11 3.10 20.06
CA SER A 832 -6.67 1.84 20.57
C SER A 832 -5.85 1.38 21.78
N THR A 833 -6.53 0.79 22.76
CA THR A 833 -5.92 0.36 24.02
C THR A 833 -6.70 -0.81 24.61
N ASN A 834 -6.19 -1.41 25.69
CA ASN A 834 -6.97 -2.34 26.48
C ASN A 834 -8.14 -1.59 27.18
N PRO A 835 -9.29 -2.27 27.39
CA PRO A 835 -10.47 -1.61 27.96
C PRO A 835 -10.26 -0.99 29.34
N GLU A 836 -9.36 -1.55 30.15
CA GLU A 836 -9.10 -1.11 31.53
C GLU A 836 -8.33 0.22 31.56
N ALA A 837 -7.51 0.48 30.55
CA ALA A 837 -6.72 1.71 30.42
C ALA A 837 -7.47 2.84 29.69
N ALA A 838 -8.55 2.53 28.96
CA ALA A 838 -9.20 3.46 28.04
C ALA A 838 -9.58 4.80 28.69
N GLU A 839 -10.27 4.78 29.83
CA GLU A 839 -10.68 6.01 30.54
C GLU A 839 -9.47 6.84 30.97
N LYS A 840 -8.44 6.20 31.53
CA LYS A 840 -7.22 6.89 31.98
C LYS A 840 -6.50 7.57 30.82
N LEU A 841 -6.29 6.84 29.73
CA LEU A 841 -5.58 7.36 28.56
C LEU A 841 -6.38 8.46 27.85
N THR A 842 -7.71 8.32 27.80
CA THR A 842 -8.62 9.36 27.31
C THR A 842 -8.45 10.66 28.08
N GLN A 843 -8.41 10.60 29.40
CA GLN A 843 -8.20 11.79 30.23
C GLN A 843 -6.79 12.38 30.06
N ILE A 844 -5.76 11.56 29.87
CA ILE A 844 -4.41 12.04 29.56
C ILE A 844 -4.43 12.78 28.22
N ALA A 845 -5.03 12.23 27.18
CA ALA A 845 -5.14 12.88 25.86
C ALA A 845 -5.80 14.26 25.95
N ILE A 846 -6.94 14.35 26.66
CA ILE A 846 -7.66 15.60 26.89
C ILE A 846 -6.80 16.61 27.67
N ASN A 847 -6.16 16.17 28.75
CA ASN A 847 -5.38 17.03 29.63
C ASN A 847 -4.11 17.56 28.94
N GLU A 848 -3.41 16.72 28.17
CA GLU A 848 -2.22 17.14 27.44
C GLU A 848 -2.57 18.15 26.33
N LEU A 849 -3.67 17.95 25.59
CA LEU A 849 -4.13 18.95 24.62
C LEU A 849 -4.48 20.28 25.28
N LYS A 850 -5.19 20.26 26.42
CA LYS A 850 -5.52 21.48 27.20
C LYS A 850 -4.25 22.18 27.69
N LYS A 851 -3.33 21.44 28.29
CA LYS A 851 -2.04 21.94 28.76
C LYS A 851 -1.20 22.55 27.64
N TYR A 852 -1.21 21.89 26.46
CA TYR A 852 -0.54 22.39 25.27
C TYR A 852 -1.17 23.72 24.79
N ALA A 853 -2.49 23.84 24.79
CA ALA A 853 -3.17 25.09 24.45
C ALA A 853 -2.91 26.19 25.52
N GLU A 854 -2.87 25.86 26.81
CA GLU A 854 -2.63 26.82 27.89
C GLU A 854 -1.20 27.36 27.87
N ASN A 855 -0.20 26.51 27.74
CA ASN A 855 1.20 26.85 27.87
C ASN A 855 1.91 27.20 26.56
N GLY A 856 1.35 26.76 25.44
CA GLY A 856 2.02 26.76 24.14
C GLY A 856 3.13 25.70 24.04
N PRO A 857 3.82 25.60 22.91
CA PRO A 857 4.96 24.72 22.76
C PRO A 857 6.18 25.25 23.53
N THR A 858 7.02 24.36 24.05
CA THR A 858 8.34 24.75 24.53
C THR A 858 9.21 25.22 23.36
N GLU A 859 10.29 25.96 23.64
CA GLU A 859 11.23 26.39 22.59
C GLU A 859 11.82 25.21 21.83
N GLU A 860 12.13 24.13 22.53
CA GLU A 860 12.65 22.89 21.92
C GLU A 860 11.61 22.26 20.99
N GLN A 861 10.37 22.07 21.42
CA GLN A 861 9.29 21.52 20.60
C GLN A 861 9.02 22.38 19.35
N PHE A 862 8.98 23.69 19.54
CA PHE A 862 8.80 24.62 18.44
C PHE A 862 9.94 24.53 17.42
N ASN A 863 11.19 24.49 17.88
CA ASN A 863 12.34 24.37 16.97
C ASN A 863 12.32 23.04 16.20
N LYS A 864 11.97 21.92 16.82
CA LYS A 864 11.79 20.63 16.16
C LYS A 864 10.72 20.69 15.06
N ALA A 865 9.57 21.32 15.33
CA ALA A 865 8.50 21.47 14.34
C ALA A 865 8.95 22.37 13.16
N MET A 866 9.68 23.45 13.45
CA MET A 866 10.22 24.34 12.41
C MET A 866 11.24 23.63 11.51
N GLU A 867 12.11 22.80 12.06
CA GLU A 867 13.05 21.98 11.28
C GLU A 867 12.29 20.99 10.39
N ASN A 868 11.23 20.35 10.91
CA ASN A 868 10.39 19.45 10.13
C ASN A 868 9.71 20.16 8.95
N LEU A 869 9.06 21.30 9.17
CA LEU A 869 8.40 22.07 8.10
C LEU A 869 9.38 22.54 7.02
N LYS A 870 10.55 23.06 7.42
CA LYS A 870 11.60 23.51 6.50
C LYS A 870 12.18 22.35 5.69
N LYS A 871 12.39 21.19 6.33
CA LYS A 871 12.84 19.97 5.69
C LYS A 871 11.86 19.48 4.63
N ASN A 872 10.55 19.53 4.93
CA ASN A 872 9.52 18.92 4.08
C ASN A 872 9.17 19.77 2.84
N LEU A 873 9.36 21.10 2.87
CA LEU A 873 8.98 21.97 1.74
C LEU A 873 9.73 21.67 0.43
N PRO A 874 11.06 21.50 0.40
CA PRO A 874 11.77 21.10 -0.83
C PRO A 874 11.28 19.76 -1.39
N GLU A 875 10.91 18.81 -0.53
CA GLU A 875 10.39 17.51 -0.93
C GLU A 875 8.98 17.62 -1.54
N LYS A 876 8.12 18.49 -1.00
CA LYS A 876 6.81 18.77 -1.59
C LYS A 876 6.96 19.34 -3.00
N ARG A 877 7.92 20.25 -3.23
CA ARG A 877 8.14 20.96 -4.50
C ARG A 877 8.61 20.08 -5.67
N ILE A 878 9.16 18.89 -5.41
CA ILE A 878 9.53 17.93 -6.46
C ILE A 878 8.43 16.92 -6.78
N ASN A 879 7.19 17.14 -6.30
CA ASN A 879 6.03 16.30 -6.55
C ASN A 879 5.00 16.98 -7.45
N ASN A 880 4.58 16.29 -8.51
CA ASN A 880 3.55 16.80 -9.42
C ASN A 880 2.22 17.09 -8.70
N SER A 881 1.86 16.31 -7.68
CA SER A 881 0.64 16.52 -6.88
C SER A 881 0.65 17.84 -6.10
N TYR A 882 1.81 18.27 -5.60
CA TYR A 882 1.94 19.56 -4.93
C TYR A 882 1.58 20.72 -5.87
N TRP A 883 2.13 20.70 -7.08
CA TRP A 883 1.86 21.75 -8.06
C TRP A 883 0.43 21.68 -8.62
N MET A 884 -0.15 20.48 -8.71
CA MET A 884 -1.56 20.34 -9.06
C MET A 884 -2.46 21.00 -8.01
N ASN A 885 -2.17 20.80 -6.72
CA ASN A 885 -2.88 21.44 -5.62
C ASN A 885 -2.64 22.96 -5.59
N ALA A 886 -1.40 23.42 -5.79
CA ALA A 886 -1.07 24.83 -5.84
C ALA A 886 -1.79 25.57 -6.99
N LEU A 887 -1.87 24.95 -8.16
CA LEU A 887 -2.62 25.48 -9.30
C LEU A 887 -4.13 25.49 -9.05
N SER A 888 -4.68 24.43 -8.44
CA SER A 888 -6.09 24.39 -8.02
C SER A 888 -6.41 25.50 -7.02
N HIS A 889 -5.54 25.69 -6.03
CA HIS A 889 -5.69 26.76 -5.03
C HIS A 889 -5.65 28.15 -5.68
N TYR A 890 -4.70 28.36 -6.59
CA TYR A 890 -4.61 29.62 -7.33
C TYR A 890 -5.87 29.89 -8.18
N SER A 891 -6.39 28.87 -8.83
CA SER A 891 -7.62 28.99 -9.61
C SER A 891 -8.83 29.33 -8.74
N GLU A 892 -8.91 28.74 -7.56
CA GLU A 892 -10.06 28.90 -6.65
C GLU A 892 -10.01 30.22 -5.86
N TYR A 893 -8.81 30.63 -5.37
CA TYR A 893 -8.66 31.76 -4.46
C TYR A 893 -7.83 32.94 -5.02
N GLY A 894 -7.12 32.72 -6.15
CA GLY A 894 -6.22 33.73 -6.71
C GLY A 894 -4.93 33.94 -5.91
N GLU A 895 -4.62 33.05 -4.99
CA GLU A 895 -3.51 33.15 -4.05
C GLU A 895 -2.31 32.30 -4.52
N ASP A 896 -1.09 32.85 -4.41
CA ASP A 896 0.15 32.09 -4.63
C ASP A 896 0.42 31.15 -3.46
N TYR A 897 -0.04 29.89 -3.60
CA TYR A 897 0.06 28.88 -2.55
C TYR A 897 1.51 28.64 -2.10
N ASP A 898 2.43 28.49 -3.05
CA ASP A 898 3.83 28.15 -2.74
C ASP A 898 4.55 29.29 -2.01
N ALA A 899 4.40 30.52 -2.50
CA ALA A 899 5.01 31.68 -1.86
C ALA A 899 4.40 31.98 -0.47
N LEU A 900 3.08 31.82 -0.33
CA LEU A 900 2.40 32.01 0.96
C LEU A 900 2.72 30.90 1.95
N TYR A 901 2.87 29.66 1.50
CA TYR A 901 3.27 28.53 2.34
C TYR A 901 4.68 28.73 2.92
N GLU A 902 5.64 29.11 2.08
CA GLU A 902 7.00 29.42 2.52
C GLU A 902 7.05 30.65 3.45
N ALA A 903 6.31 31.71 3.13
CA ALA A 903 6.21 32.89 3.99
C ALA A 903 5.58 32.55 5.35
N ALA A 904 4.59 31.67 5.39
CA ALA A 904 3.96 31.20 6.61
C ALA A 904 4.96 30.44 7.48
N ILE A 905 5.74 29.49 6.92
CA ILE A 905 6.82 28.81 7.65
C ILE A 905 7.80 29.82 8.25
N ASN A 906 8.25 30.80 7.48
CA ASN A 906 9.26 31.75 7.91
C ASN A 906 8.76 32.76 8.96
N SER A 907 7.45 32.98 9.06
CA SER A 907 6.83 33.91 10.00
C SER A 907 6.10 33.24 11.17
N LEU A 908 6.09 31.92 11.23
CA LEU A 908 5.41 31.17 12.29
C LEU A 908 6.07 31.42 13.65
N THR A 909 5.26 31.55 14.67
CA THR A 909 5.70 31.73 16.08
C THR A 909 5.02 30.71 17.01
N ALA A 910 5.64 30.44 18.14
CA ALA A 910 5.04 29.60 19.19
C ALA A 910 3.68 30.17 19.67
N GLN A 911 3.54 31.49 19.67
CA GLN A 911 2.29 32.17 20.03
C GLN A 911 1.17 31.94 19.00
N ASP A 912 1.47 31.80 17.71
CA ASP A 912 0.46 31.46 16.70
C ASP A 912 -0.15 30.09 16.99
N ILE A 913 0.68 29.11 17.35
CA ILE A 913 0.25 27.75 17.72
C ILE A 913 -0.63 27.79 18.98
N GLN A 914 -0.16 28.44 20.02
CA GLN A 914 -0.91 28.56 21.27
C GLN A 914 -2.28 29.24 21.04
N SER A 915 -2.30 30.33 20.28
CA SER A 915 -3.51 31.11 20.02
C SER A 915 -4.55 30.32 19.23
N VAL A 916 -4.15 29.54 18.23
CA VAL A 916 -5.10 28.74 17.44
C VAL A 916 -5.67 27.60 18.28
N LEU A 917 -4.88 26.91 19.09
CA LEU A 917 -5.36 25.85 19.97
C LEU A 917 -6.32 26.39 21.04
N GLN A 918 -6.01 27.52 21.66
CA GLN A 918 -6.92 28.21 22.60
C GLN A 918 -8.24 28.57 21.94
N ALA A 919 -8.20 29.11 20.72
CA ALA A 919 -9.41 29.48 19.96
C ALA A 919 -10.26 28.27 19.59
N ILE A 920 -9.63 27.12 19.27
CA ILE A 920 -10.34 25.85 19.00
C ILE A 920 -11.05 25.38 20.27
N LEU A 921 -10.34 25.26 21.37
CA LEU A 921 -10.91 24.75 22.63
C LEU A 921 -11.96 25.68 23.23
N ALA A 922 -11.85 27.01 23.04
CA ALA A 922 -12.79 27.99 23.54
C ALA A 922 -14.19 27.87 22.93
N GLN A 923 -14.37 27.23 21.77
CA GLN A 923 -15.70 27.00 21.18
C GLN A 923 -16.46 25.86 21.86
N GLY A 924 -15.78 25.00 22.60
CA GLY A 924 -16.42 23.93 23.37
C GLY A 924 -17.09 22.82 22.56
N ASN A 925 -16.82 22.74 21.24
CA ASN A 925 -17.29 21.62 20.43
C ASN A 925 -16.32 20.46 20.58
N PHE A 926 -16.80 19.40 21.21
CA PHE A 926 -16.03 18.19 21.50
C PHE A 926 -16.92 16.98 21.30
N ILE A 927 -16.51 16.06 20.48
CA ILE A 927 -17.21 14.78 20.28
C ILE A 927 -16.21 13.67 20.59
N GLU A 928 -16.59 12.78 21.49
CA GLU A 928 -15.85 11.56 21.75
C GLU A 928 -16.75 10.36 21.46
N VAL A 929 -16.25 9.42 20.67
CA VAL A 929 -16.90 8.14 20.46
C VAL A 929 -15.91 7.03 20.80
N THR A 930 -16.30 6.20 21.76
CA THR A 930 -15.46 5.10 22.25
C THR A 930 -16.09 3.77 21.88
N LEU A 931 -15.36 2.92 21.15
CA LEU A 931 -15.67 1.50 21.05
C LEU A 931 -15.25 0.80 22.33
N ALA A 932 -16.11 -0.01 22.89
CA ALA A 932 -15.82 -0.85 24.05
C ALA A 932 -16.36 -2.29 23.85
N PRO A 933 -15.76 -3.30 24.49
CA PRO A 933 -16.30 -4.64 24.45
C PRO A 933 -17.67 -4.70 25.15
N GLN A 934 -18.58 -5.52 24.63
CA GLN A 934 -19.83 -5.87 25.29
C GLN A 934 -19.50 -6.92 26.37
N GLU A 935 -19.98 -6.69 27.60
CA GLU A 935 -19.85 -7.63 28.72
C GLU A 935 -20.54 -8.97 28.46
#